data_f266b0330f18b7d12e7dc1bbd28f5a77
#
_entry.id   f266b0330f18b7d12e7dc1bbd28f5a77
#
_cell.length_a   1.000
_cell.length_b   1.000
_cell.length_c   1.000
_cell.angle_alpha   90.00
_cell.angle_beta   90.00
_cell.angle_gamma   90.00
#
_symmetry.space_group_name_H-M   'P 1'
#
loop_
_entity.id
_entity.type
_entity.pdbx_description
1 polymer ?
#
loop_
_entity_poly.entity_id
_entity_poly.type
_entity_poly.pdbx_seq_one_letter_code
_entity_poly.pdbx_strand_id
1 'polypeptide(L)'
;MENIYLVEPSFLYEDIQVRLPYSTGLIWSHCKTNKIIEKNYKLSDILFVRDRIDKFVDNIYNPSVIGFSCFVWNWAFNNEVAKVIKEKYPDCVIVYGGQHQPSADRLKHEKDFFKKHSYVNMLVHGEGELTFEQILLENLKEKDWSKVTGITYQTNNYKFVTTLSTPRITDIDSMPSPYLDGTFNNLVEKYKDKNFRFTCTIEGVRGCPYRCTFCEIGSLYFQKLQRQSFNKLKKEIEWMSENKVVYIDNADSNFGLFEDRDLKVAKLLVYLKKKKGFPISFRNDWAKDRGERCIPIAKVLNEEDLNKGLTLAFQSLYEPTLKAIMRKNVTGKYMKEFLKKCKEENLPIYVELILGLPEETLESFKRGIFTLMNNNQHNYIGIYPLSILPNTPFGDPVYIKKYGVKYRKTKSLSYHITNTEMGSQEDEKIVCETNTMTHEEILKAHNIRWFLMICHFFGTTQFIARFFKNYLDISYESFYDKLYEYFIKKEDTVLGDEIKKFKVAIKEVFNDSRYWGWYLEDGRTWEFDEGSIFKIFKQKDQFYREIRRFIVEEIYADDLSIIDSIMEYQENALIIPDKKYPYKLNLDYNIHDVVKNNKNLMNGDYVYDIDGMPKSKNYNGDMIKWCRELYWWGRKEGRYKSIIRSYND
;
A
#
# COMPACT_ATOMS: atom_id res chain seq x y z
N MET A 1 -35.07 -21.20 -8.59
CA MET A 1 -33.65 -21.02 -8.27
C MET A 1 -33.55 -20.01 -7.16
N GLU A 2 -32.81 -20.32 -6.11
CA GLU A 2 -32.57 -19.43 -4.98
C GLU A 2 -31.51 -18.38 -5.33
N ASN A 3 -31.69 -17.16 -4.83
CA ASN A 3 -30.78 -16.06 -5.12
C ASN A 3 -29.56 -16.07 -4.19
N ILE A 4 -28.36 -16.04 -4.77
CA ILE A 4 -27.11 -15.83 -4.06
C ILE A 4 -26.58 -14.44 -4.41
N TYR A 5 -26.03 -13.78 -3.41
CA TYR A 5 -25.22 -12.56 -3.57
C TYR A 5 -23.86 -12.76 -2.96
N LEU A 6 -22.85 -12.19 -3.58
CA LEU A 6 -21.50 -12.11 -3.03
C LEU A 6 -21.10 -10.65 -2.88
N VAL A 7 -20.44 -10.32 -1.78
CA VAL A 7 -20.16 -8.94 -1.38
C VAL A 7 -18.67 -8.79 -1.07
N GLU A 8 -18.00 -7.97 -1.86
CA GLU A 8 -16.57 -7.63 -1.70
C GLU A 8 -16.36 -6.14 -2.00
N PRO A 9 -16.89 -5.23 -1.16
CA PRO A 9 -16.92 -3.81 -1.47
C PRO A 9 -15.54 -3.19 -1.46
N SER A 10 -15.24 -2.44 -2.51
CA SER A 10 -14.03 -1.66 -2.71
C SER A 10 -14.37 -0.19 -2.91
N PHE A 11 -13.42 0.70 -2.58
CA PHE A 11 -13.56 2.12 -2.86
C PHE A 11 -13.44 2.40 -4.36
N LEU A 12 -14.13 3.45 -4.79
CA LEU A 12 -14.03 4.01 -6.12
C LEU A 12 -12.99 5.14 -6.09
N TYR A 13 -11.78 4.86 -6.56
CA TYR A 13 -10.71 5.85 -6.59
C TYR A 13 -10.91 6.81 -7.76
N GLU A 14 -10.72 8.11 -7.50
CA GLU A 14 -10.87 9.16 -8.52
C GLU A 14 -12.22 9.12 -9.25
N ASP A 15 -13.24 8.56 -8.61
CA ASP A 15 -14.62 8.39 -9.11
C ASP A 15 -14.74 7.48 -10.36
N ILE A 16 -13.65 6.83 -10.78
CA ILE A 16 -13.63 6.00 -11.99
C ILE A 16 -12.86 4.69 -11.87
N GLN A 17 -11.97 4.52 -10.89
CA GLN A 17 -11.14 3.32 -10.79
C GLN A 17 -11.61 2.41 -9.68
N VAL A 18 -11.94 1.17 -10.02
CA VAL A 18 -12.45 0.16 -9.10
C VAL A 18 -11.78 -1.20 -9.32
N ARG A 19 -11.63 -1.96 -8.22
CA ARG A 19 -11.06 -3.31 -8.26
C ARG A 19 -12.16 -4.33 -8.50
N LEU A 20 -11.95 -5.25 -9.47
CA LEU A 20 -12.81 -6.43 -9.62
C LEU A 20 -12.66 -7.36 -8.42
N PRO A 21 -13.76 -7.95 -7.95
CA PRO A 21 -13.86 -8.68 -6.69
C PRO A 21 -13.31 -10.12 -6.84
N TYR A 22 -11.99 -10.28 -6.76
CA TYR A 22 -11.29 -11.52 -7.12
C TYR A 22 -11.64 -12.69 -6.22
N SER A 23 -11.69 -12.52 -4.89
CA SER A 23 -11.95 -13.62 -3.97
C SER A 23 -13.37 -14.16 -4.11
N THR A 24 -14.36 -13.28 -4.19
CA THR A 24 -15.77 -13.69 -4.41
C THR A 24 -15.99 -14.26 -5.81
N GLY A 25 -15.27 -13.73 -6.80
CA GLY A 25 -15.26 -14.30 -8.16
C GLY A 25 -14.75 -15.75 -8.18
N LEU A 26 -13.63 -16.05 -7.49
CA LEU A 26 -13.10 -17.41 -7.36
C LEU A 26 -14.09 -18.37 -6.69
N ILE A 27 -14.72 -17.94 -5.59
CA ILE A 27 -15.72 -18.72 -4.88
C ILE A 27 -16.86 -19.11 -5.81
N TRP A 28 -17.44 -18.15 -6.54
CA TRP A 28 -18.52 -18.45 -7.45
C TRP A 28 -18.07 -19.31 -8.65
N SER A 29 -16.89 -19.02 -9.21
CA SER A 29 -16.33 -19.80 -10.31
C SER A 29 -16.18 -21.28 -9.93
N HIS A 30 -15.80 -21.58 -8.68
CA HIS A 30 -15.77 -22.94 -8.16
C HIS A 30 -17.18 -23.50 -7.97
N CYS A 31 -18.05 -22.82 -7.23
CA CYS A 31 -19.37 -23.32 -6.87
C CYS A 31 -20.24 -23.67 -8.08
N LYS A 32 -20.20 -22.87 -9.16
CA LYS A 32 -21.01 -23.12 -10.36
C LYS A 32 -20.58 -24.36 -11.18
N THR A 33 -19.41 -24.93 -10.89
CA THR A 33 -19.02 -26.22 -11.51
C THR A 33 -19.82 -27.40 -10.97
N ASN A 34 -20.42 -27.27 -9.77
CA ASN A 34 -21.27 -28.27 -9.18
C ASN A 34 -22.68 -28.20 -9.78
N LYS A 35 -23.10 -29.26 -10.44
CA LYS A 35 -24.38 -29.33 -11.16
C LYS A 35 -25.61 -29.13 -10.26
N ILE A 36 -25.54 -29.50 -8.99
CA ILE A 36 -26.63 -29.30 -8.04
C ILE A 36 -26.75 -27.79 -7.76
N ILE A 37 -25.62 -27.10 -7.54
CA ILE A 37 -25.59 -25.66 -7.31
C ILE A 37 -26.07 -24.91 -8.55
N GLU A 38 -25.51 -25.23 -9.71
CA GLU A 38 -25.89 -24.61 -10.99
C GLU A 38 -27.40 -24.70 -11.26
N LYS A 39 -28.01 -25.85 -10.91
CA LYS A 39 -29.45 -26.07 -11.10
C LYS A 39 -30.34 -25.31 -10.09
N ASN A 40 -29.92 -25.21 -8.85
CA ASN A 40 -30.79 -24.74 -7.76
C ASN A 40 -30.56 -23.27 -7.39
N TYR A 41 -29.37 -22.74 -7.68
CA TYR A 41 -29.00 -21.37 -7.34
C TYR A 41 -28.77 -20.49 -8.57
N LYS A 42 -28.98 -19.19 -8.38
CA LYS A 42 -28.62 -18.13 -9.32
C LYS A 42 -27.74 -17.12 -8.59
N LEU A 43 -26.54 -16.88 -9.09
CA LEU A 43 -25.79 -15.70 -8.69
C LEU A 43 -26.52 -14.48 -9.23
N SER A 44 -27.17 -13.76 -8.35
CA SER A 44 -27.91 -12.54 -8.72
C SER A 44 -26.98 -11.37 -8.96
N ASP A 45 -25.96 -11.23 -8.12
CA ASP A 45 -24.93 -10.22 -8.31
C ASP A 45 -23.67 -10.49 -7.46
N ILE A 46 -22.54 -9.90 -7.89
CA ILE A 46 -21.37 -9.63 -7.04
C ILE A 46 -21.30 -8.13 -6.81
N LEU A 47 -21.57 -7.70 -5.58
CA LEU A 47 -21.62 -6.31 -5.18
C LEU A 47 -20.24 -5.87 -4.69
N PHE A 48 -19.55 -5.02 -5.45
CA PHE A 48 -18.16 -4.66 -5.16
C PHE A 48 -17.87 -3.14 -5.23
N VAL A 49 -18.77 -2.34 -5.77
CA VAL A 49 -18.63 -0.88 -5.76
C VAL A 49 -19.30 -0.34 -4.52
N ARG A 50 -18.56 0.33 -3.68
CA ARG A 50 -19.06 0.94 -2.44
C ARG A 50 -20.00 2.10 -2.74
N ASP A 51 -21.09 2.21 -1.99
CA ASP A 51 -22.08 3.29 -2.07
C ASP A 51 -22.68 3.50 -0.67
N ARG A 52 -23.61 4.41 -0.50
CA ARG A 52 -24.41 4.53 0.71
C ARG A 52 -25.10 3.19 1.01
N ILE A 53 -25.23 2.86 2.29
CA ILE A 53 -25.77 1.55 2.74
C ILE A 53 -27.16 1.28 2.17
N ASP A 54 -28.05 2.29 2.20
CA ASP A 54 -29.40 2.19 1.66
C ASP A 54 -29.41 1.82 0.17
N LYS A 55 -28.65 2.55 -0.66
CA LYS A 55 -28.54 2.29 -2.09
C LYS A 55 -27.86 0.95 -2.41
N PHE A 56 -26.89 0.56 -1.58
CA PHE A 56 -26.19 -0.71 -1.76
C PHE A 56 -27.15 -1.89 -1.52
N VAL A 57 -27.96 -1.81 -0.46
CA VAL A 57 -28.91 -2.86 -0.09
C VAL A 57 -30.14 -2.91 -1.04
N ASP A 58 -30.50 -1.80 -1.69
CA ASP A 58 -31.58 -1.77 -2.70
C ASP A 58 -31.28 -2.65 -3.92
N ASN A 59 -30.01 -3.00 -4.16
CA ASN A 59 -29.62 -3.95 -5.21
C ASN A 59 -29.83 -5.42 -4.79
N ILE A 60 -30.25 -5.70 -3.55
CA ILE A 60 -30.41 -7.06 -3.02
C ILE A 60 -31.90 -7.39 -2.89
N TYR A 61 -32.32 -8.41 -3.60
CA TYR A 61 -33.72 -8.84 -3.62
C TYR A 61 -33.84 -10.34 -3.33
N ASN A 62 -34.64 -10.66 -2.31
CA ASN A 62 -34.98 -12.03 -1.89
C ASN A 62 -33.76 -12.97 -1.84
N PRO A 63 -32.72 -12.67 -1.05
CA PRO A 63 -31.50 -13.47 -0.96
C PRO A 63 -31.73 -14.72 -0.11
N SER A 64 -31.29 -15.89 -0.58
CA SER A 64 -31.21 -17.12 0.22
C SER A 64 -29.90 -17.19 1.00
N VAL A 65 -28.79 -16.90 0.32
CA VAL A 65 -27.44 -16.89 0.91
C VAL A 65 -26.70 -15.65 0.44
N ILE A 66 -26.01 -14.98 1.36
CA ILE A 66 -25.08 -13.89 1.05
C ILE A 66 -23.71 -14.19 1.66
N GLY A 67 -22.67 -14.21 0.81
CA GLY A 67 -21.28 -14.35 1.21
C GLY A 67 -20.57 -13.00 1.21
N PHE A 68 -19.94 -12.64 2.32
CA PHE A 68 -19.13 -11.43 2.48
C PHE A 68 -17.66 -11.75 2.53
N SER A 69 -16.85 -11.08 1.71
CA SER A 69 -15.39 -11.09 1.79
C SER A 69 -14.93 -9.96 2.70
N CYS A 70 -14.42 -10.30 3.90
CA CYS A 70 -14.12 -9.37 4.97
C CYS A 70 -12.63 -9.06 5.07
N PHE A 71 -12.29 -7.79 4.84
CA PHE A 71 -10.96 -7.21 5.00
C PHE A 71 -11.02 -5.98 5.91
N VAL A 72 -9.86 -5.48 6.34
CA VAL A 72 -9.78 -4.29 7.20
C VAL A 72 -10.43 -3.05 6.57
N TRP A 73 -10.41 -2.93 5.25
CA TRP A 73 -10.98 -1.78 4.52
C TRP A 73 -12.47 -1.88 4.18
N ASN A 74 -13.15 -2.95 4.56
CA ASN A 74 -14.59 -3.13 4.31
C ASN A 74 -15.35 -3.78 5.47
N TRP A 75 -14.70 -3.93 6.62
CA TRP A 75 -15.28 -4.62 7.78
C TRP A 75 -16.51 -3.90 8.36
N ALA A 76 -16.41 -2.59 8.62
CA ALA A 76 -17.52 -1.82 9.17
C ALA A 76 -18.66 -1.75 8.15
N PHE A 77 -18.34 -1.51 6.88
CA PHE A 77 -19.32 -1.49 5.80
C PHE A 77 -20.09 -2.83 5.69
N ASN A 78 -19.37 -3.95 5.68
CA ASN A 78 -19.99 -5.28 5.63
C ASN A 78 -20.91 -5.53 6.82
N ASN A 79 -20.52 -5.09 8.01
CA ASN A 79 -21.35 -5.23 9.21
C ASN A 79 -22.65 -4.44 9.10
N GLU A 80 -22.61 -3.18 8.66
CA GLU A 80 -23.82 -2.37 8.48
C GLU A 80 -24.74 -2.95 7.39
N VAL A 81 -24.20 -3.35 6.25
CA VAL A 81 -24.95 -4.00 5.17
C VAL A 81 -25.60 -5.29 5.66
N ALA A 82 -24.83 -6.16 6.32
CA ALA A 82 -25.32 -7.45 6.80
C ALA A 82 -26.45 -7.30 7.84
N LYS A 83 -26.35 -6.29 8.72
CA LYS A 83 -27.39 -5.96 9.70
C LYS A 83 -28.70 -5.57 9.01
N VAL A 84 -28.65 -4.62 8.07
CA VAL A 84 -29.85 -4.18 7.32
C VAL A 84 -30.45 -5.33 6.51
N ILE A 85 -29.62 -6.18 5.91
CA ILE A 85 -30.09 -7.37 5.18
C ILE A 85 -30.80 -8.33 6.12
N LYS A 86 -30.25 -8.60 7.30
CA LYS A 86 -30.85 -9.54 8.26
C LYS A 86 -32.20 -9.04 8.81
N GLU A 87 -32.32 -7.73 9.00
CA GLU A 87 -33.57 -7.08 9.37
C GLU A 87 -34.64 -7.20 8.26
N LYS A 88 -34.23 -7.01 6.98
CA LYS A 88 -35.12 -7.07 5.82
C LYS A 88 -35.46 -8.51 5.39
N TYR A 89 -34.49 -9.43 5.55
CA TYR A 89 -34.60 -10.84 5.14
C TYR A 89 -34.12 -11.76 6.28
N PRO A 90 -34.97 -12.02 7.30
CA PRO A 90 -34.56 -12.78 8.49
C PRO A 90 -34.05 -14.20 8.21
N ASP A 91 -34.57 -14.85 7.17
CA ASP A 91 -34.24 -16.22 6.80
C ASP A 91 -32.96 -16.33 5.93
N CYS A 92 -32.42 -15.19 5.48
CA CYS A 92 -31.21 -15.16 4.70
C CYS A 92 -30.01 -15.69 5.50
N VAL A 93 -29.26 -16.61 4.93
CA VAL A 93 -28.02 -17.13 5.51
C VAL A 93 -26.86 -16.17 5.20
N ILE A 94 -26.35 -15.50 6.24
CA ILE A 94 -25.23 -14.57 6.12
C ILE A 94 -23.92 -15.26 6.51
N VAL A 95 -23.01 -15.31 5.56
CA VAL A 95 -21.70 -16.01 5.64
C VAL A 95 -20.58 -14.99 5.55
N TYR A 96 -19.69 -14.97 6.55
CA TYR A 96 -18.48 -14.16 6.52
C TYR A 96 -17.27 -15.03 6.19
N GLY A 97 -16.43 -14.57 5.26
CA GLY A 97 -15.11 -15.12 4.95
C GLY A 97 -14.08 -14.02 4.85
N GLY A 98 -12.82 -14.38 4.58
CA GLY A 98 -11.72 -13.43 4.43
C GLY A 98 -10.88 -13.24 5.69
N GLN A 99 -9.92 -12.33 5.63
CA GLN A 99 -8.83 -12.26 6.62
C GLN A 99 -9.18 -11.46 7.88
N HIS A 100 -10.17 -10.57 7.83
CA HIS A 100 -10.46 -9.68 8.97
C HIS A 100 -11.45 -10.25 9.99
N GLN A 101 -12.24 -11.24 9.64
CA GLN A 101 -13.07 -11.96 10.61
C GLN A 101 -12.20 -12.76 11.59
N PRO A 102 -12.63 -12.98 12.85
CA PRO A 102 -11.84 -13.75 13.78
C PRO A 102 -11.71 -15.22 13.36
N SER A 103 -10.50 -15.76 13.38
CA SER A 103 -10.24 -17.18 13.15
C SER A 103 -10.83 -18.04 14.26
N ALA A 104 -10.94 -19.36 14.04
CA ALA A 104 -11.41 -20.31 15.06
C ALA A 104 -10.65 -20.20 16.40
N ASP A 105 -9.33 -19.97 16.31
CA ASP A 105 -8.51 -19.78 17.52
C ASP A 105 -8.79 -18.45 18.23
N ARG A 106 -9.06 -17.39 17.47
CA ARG A 106 -9.44 -16.08 18.03
C ARG A 106 -10.77 -16.11 18.73
N LEU A 107 -11.75 -16.84 18.22
CA LEU A 107 -13.07 -16.97 18.84
C LEU A 107 -13.01 -17.57 20.25
N LYS A 108 -11.95 -18.30 20.61
CA LYS A 108 -11.72 -18.74 21.99
C LYS A 108 -11.59 -17.57 22.97
N HIS A 109 -11.11 -16.42 22.50
CA HIS A 109 -10.94 -15.18 23.26
C HIS A 109 -12.09 -14.17 23.03
N GLU A 110 -12.83 -14.29 21.91
CA GLU A 110 -13.94 -13.42 21.53
C GLU A 110 -15.29 -14.15 21.61
N LYS A 111 -15.58 -14.74 22.77
CA LYS A 111 -16.78 -15.59 22.99
C LYS A 111 -18.11 -14.88 22.77
N ASP A 112 -18.13 -13.56 22.80
CA ASP A 112 -19.29 -12.73 22.58
C ASP A 112 -19.44 -12.25 21.12
N PHE A 113 -18.64 -12.76 20.18
CA PHE A 113 -18.66 -12.36 18.78
C PHE A 113 -20.06 -12.42 18.19
N PHE A 114 -20.73 -13.58 18.24
CA PHE A 114 -22.08 -13.73 17.69
C PHE A 114 -23.17 -12.97 18.46
N LYS A 115 -22.92 -12.58 19.71
CA LYS A 115 -23.80 -11.68 20.43
C LYS A 115 -23.71 -10.26 19.88
N LYS A 116 -22.49 -9.80 19.56
CA LYS A 116 -22.25 -8.48 18.94
C LYS A 116 -22.67 -8.43 17.47
N HIS A 117 -22.52 -9.55 16.76
CA HIS A 117 -22.83 -9.71 15.34
C HIS A 117 -23.92 -10.76 15.12
N SER A 118 -25.08 -10.56 15.80
CA SER A 118 -26.20 -11.52 15.79
C SER A 118 -26.80 -11.77 14.40
N TYR A 119 -26.54 -10.87 13.47
CA TYR A 119 -26.95 -10.98 12.07
C TYR A 119 -26.07 -11.96 11.27
N VAL A 120 -24.88 -12.35 11.74
CA VAL A 120 -23.99 -13.30 11.06
C VAL A 120 -24.36 -14.73 11.46
N ASN A 121 -24.61 -15.60 10.49
CA ASN A 121 -24.92 -17.00 10.74
C ASN A 121 -23.65 -17.84 10.93
N MET A 122 -22.60 -17.58 10.13
CA MET A 122 -21.37 -18.36 10.18
C MET A 122 -20.13 -17.63 9.65
N LEU A 123 -18.97 -18.09 10.09
CA LEU A 123 -17.65 -17.65 9.67
C LEU A 123 -16.95 -18.81 8.95
N VAL A 124 -16.36 -18.53 7.78
CA VAL A 124 -15.58 -19.50 7.00
C VAL A 124 -14.09 -19.30 7.30
N HIS A 125 -13.39 -20.35 7.67
CA HIS A 125 -11.97 -20.33 8.00
C HIS A 125 -11.11 -20.95 6.90
N GLY A 126 -10.00 -20.30 6.58
CA GLY A 126 -9.08 -20.76 5.53
C GLY A 126 -9.55 -20.42 4.11
N GLU A 127 -9.37 -21.33 3.18
CA GLU A 127 -9.76 -21.17 1.78
C GLU A 127 -11.29 -21.38 1.65
N GLY A 128 -11.96 -20.41 1.01
CA GLY A 128 -13.41 -20.34 1.02
C GLY A 128 -14.11 -21.18 -0.04
N GLU A 129 -13.42 -21.58 -1.11
CA GLU A 129 -14.02 -22.16 -2.31
C GLU A 129 -14.77 -23.46 -2.00
N LEU A 130 -14.08 -24.43 -1.38
CA LEU A 130 -14.67 -25.73 -1.03
C LEU A 130 -15.70 -25.63 0.10
N THR A 131 -15.45 -24.76 1.07
CA THR A 131 -16.35 -24.58 2.22
C THR A 131 -17.66 -23.92 1.80
N PHE A 132 -17.61 -22.89 0.93
CA PHE A 132 -18.83 -22.22 0.46
C PHE A 132 -19.69 -23.15 -0.41
N GLU A 133 -19.06 -24.03 -1.23
CA GLU A 133 -19.78 -25.07 -1.94
C GLU A 133 -20.55 -25.98 -0.98
N GLN A 134 -19.91 -26.46 0.11
CA GLN A 134 -20.58 -27.27 1.12
C GLN A 134 -21.74 -26.54 1.80
N ILE A 135 -21.58 -25.24 2.11
CA ILE A 135 -22.65 -24.41 2.69
C ILE A 135 -23.85 -24.37 1.75
N LEU A 136 -23.64 -24.13 0.46
CA LEU A 136 -24.73 -24.09 -0.53
C LEU A 136 -25.44 -25.44 -0.64
N LEU A 137 -24.70 -26.54 -0.66
CA LEU A 137 -25.27 -27.88 -0.73
C LEU A 137 -26.08 -28.24 0.52
N GLU A 138 -25.61 -27.83 1.72
CA GLU A 138 -26.33 -28.12 2.96
C GLU A 138 -27.52 -27.18 3.17
N ASN A 139 -27.47 -25.93 2.64
CA ASN A 139 -28.62 -25.02 2.66
C ASN A 139 -29.84 -25.53 1.89
N LEU A 140 -29.65 -26.39 0.89
CA LEU A 140 -30.73 -27.05 0.15
C LEU A 140 -31.36 -28.22 0.90
N LYS A 141 -30.82 -28.61 2.05
CA LYS A 141 -31.26 -29.77 2.85
C LYS A 141 -31.83 -29.28 4.19
N GLU A 142 -31.47 -30.01 5.25
CA GLU A 142 -31.93 -29.76 6.62
C GLU A 142 -31.19 -28.62 7.32
N LYS A 143 -30.21 -27.99 6.67
CA LYS A 143 -29.33 -26.95 7.24
C LYS A 143 -28.56 -27.42 8.48
N ASP A 144 -28.13 -28.70 8.45
CA ASP A 144 -27.26 -29.27 9.49
C ASP A 144 -25.81 -28.81 9.29
N TRP A 145 -25.49 -27.62 9.77
CA TRP A 145 -24.20 -26.99 9.61
C TRP A 145 -23.04 -27.76 10.24
N SER A 146 -23.32 -28.77 11.08
CA SER A 146 -22.28 -29.64 11.65
C SER A 146 -21.60 -30.52 10.60
N LYS A 147 -22.22 -30.72 9.44
CA LYS A 147 -21.70 -31.48 8.29
C LYS A 147 -20.79 -30.66 7.40
N VAL A 148 -20.76 -29.34 7.55
CA VAL A 148 -19.89 -28.42 6.78
C VAL A 148 -18.54 -28.29 7.49
N THR A 149 -17.45 -28.50 6.77
CA THR A 149 -16.09 -28.30 7.31
C THR A 149 -15.62 -26.86 7.17
N GLY A 150 -14.71 -26.43 8.05
CA GLY A 150 -14.06 -25.14 7.97
C GLY A 150 -14.92 -23.95 8.37
N ILE A 151 -15.95 -24.16 9.19
CA ILE A 151 -16.81 -23.08 9.66
C ILE A 151 -16.88 -22.98 11.18
N THR A 152 -17.20 -21.80 11.67
CA THR A 152 -17.81 -21.59 12.99
C THR A 152 -19.20 -21.01 12.77
N TYR A 153 -20.23 -21.65 13.26
CA TYR A 153 -21.62 -21.23 13.08
C TYR A 153 -22.33 -20.97 14.41
N GLN A 154 -23.24 -20.01 14.38
CA GLN A 154 -24.06 -19.63 15.51
C GLN A 154 -25.11 -20.71 15.81
N THR A 155 -25.27 -21.01 17.09
CA THR A 155 -26.35 -21.86 17.64
C THR A 155 -27.30 -21.01 18.49
N ASN A 156 -28.30 -21.65 19.11
CA ASN A 156 -29.22 -20.98 20.02
C ASN A 156 -28.49 -20.22 21.14
N ASN A 157 -29.02 -19.08 21.55
CA ASN A 157 -28.51 -18.23 22.62
C ASN A 157 -27.09 -17.68 22.35
N TYR A 158 -26.79 -17.36 21.08
CA TYR A 158 -25.50 -16.80 20.64
C TYR A 158 -24.26 -17.66 20.97
N LYS A 159 -24.47 -18.92 21.31
CA LYS A 159 -23.39 -19.91 21.36
C LYS A 159 -22.95 -20.25 19.94
N PHE A 160 -21.79 -20.86 19.81
CA PHE A 160 -21.27 -21.27 18.51
C PHE A 160 -20.56 -22.61 18.57
N VAL A 161 -20.48 -23.26 17.43
CA VAL A 161 -19.75 -24.52 17.21
C VAL A 161 -18.76 -24.30 16.09
N THR A 162 -17.52 -24.75 16.30
CA THR A 162 -16.48 -24.77 15.26
C THR A 162 -16.33 -26.20 14.75
N THR A 163 -16.43 -26.37 13.45
CA THR A 163 -16.25 -27.68 12.77
C THR A 163 -14.79 -27.98 12.45
N LEU A 164 -14.51 -29.19 11.96
CA LEU A 164 -13.18 -29.57 11.52
C LEU A 164 -12.73 -28.67 10.36
N SER A 165 -11.43 -28.37 10.31
CA SER A 165 -10.86 -27.56 9.22
C SER A 165 -11.04 -28.22 7.85
N THR A 166 -11.38 -27.43 6.84
CA THR A 166 -11.35 -27.88 5.44
C THR A 166 -9.90 -28.11 5.01
N PRO A 167 -9.60 -29.25 4.34
CA PRO A 167 -8.28 -29.43 3.72
C PRO A 167 -7.94 -28.31 2.75
N ARG A 168 -6.66 -27.93 2.72
CA ARG A 168 -6.20 -26.93 1.73
C ARG A 168 -6.34 -27.45 0.29
N ILE A 169 -6.69 -26.58 -0.62
CA ILE A 169 -6.60 -26.82 -2.05
C ILE A 169 -5.14 -27.11 -2.39
N THR A 170 -4.85 -28.28 -2.96
CA THR A 170 -3.47 -28.70 -3.25
C THR A 170 -3.02 -28.33 -4.66
N ASP A 171 -3.97 -28.10 -5.56
CA ASP A 171 -3.74 -27.71 -6.95
C ASP A 171 -4.61 -26.50 -7.30
N ILE A 172 -4.03 -25.29 -7.19
CA ILE A 172 -4.71 -24.03 -7.56
C ILE A 172 -4.80 -23.85 -9.09
N ASP A 173 -4.07 -24.65 -9.86
CA ASP A 173 -4.13 -24.60 -11.32
C ASP A 173 -5.42 -25.21 -11.86
N SER A 174 -5.94 -26.23 -11.16
CA SER A 174 -7.23 -26.86 -11.49
C SER A 174 -8.45 -26.01 -11.12
N MET A 175 -8.30 -24.98 -10.27
CA MET A 175 -9.41 -24.13 -9.87
C MET A 175 -9.89 -23.26 -11.05
N PRO A 176 -11.21 -23.13 -11.27
CA PRO A 176 -11.75 -22.25 -12.30
C PRO A 176 -11.31 -20.79 -12.08
N SER A 177 -11.22 -20.03 -13.17
CA SER A 177 -10.86 -18.62 -13.13
C SER A 177 -12.06 -17.74 -13.48
N PRO A 178 -12.40 -16.74 -12.64
CA PRO A 178 -13.50 -15.82 -12.91
C PRO A 178 -13.27 -14.94 -14.14
N TYR A 179 -12.01 -14.81 -14.57
CA TYR A 179 -11.66 -14.12 -15.81
C TYR A 179 -12.00 -14.96 -17.05
N LEU A 180 -11.90 -16.28 -16.96
CA LEU A 180 -11.97 -17.19 -18.12
C LEU A 180 -13.31 -17.90 -18.26
N ASP A 181 -14.14 -17.92 -17.22
CA ASP A 181 -15.41 -18.64 -17.18
C ASP A 181 -16.64 -17.77 -17.39
N GLY A 182 -16.45 -16.49 -17.75
CA GLY A 182 -17.50 -15.52 -18.02
C GLY A 182 -18.01 -14.76 -16.80
N THR A 183 -17.62 -15.13 -15.58
CA THR A 183 -18.08 -14.46 -14.34
C THR A 183 -17.78 -12.96 -14.39
N PHE A 184 -16.57 -12.57 -14.71
CA PHE A 184 -16.19 -11.15 -14.77
C PHE A 184 -16.60 -10.46 -16.08
N ASN A 185 -16.85 -11.17 -17.15
CA ASN A 185 -17.39 -10.55 -18.37
C ASN A 185 -18.74 -9.87 -18.08
N ASN A 186 -19.60 -10.51 -17.30
CA ASN A 186 -20.89 -9.96 -16.90
C ASN A 186 -20.74 -8.69 -16.04
N LEU A 187 -19.74 -8.66 -15.14
CA LEU A 187 -19.47 -7.48 -14.32
C LEU A 187 -18.91 -6.32 -15.14
N VAL A 188 -17.98 -6.58 -16.04
CA VAL A 188 -17.42 -5.56 -16.93
C VAL A 188 -18.49 -4.94 -17.82
N GLU A 189 -19.36 -5.78 -18.42
CA GLU A 189 -20.46 -5.32 -19.26
C GLU A 189 -21.48 -4.48 -18.46
N LYS A 190 -21.84 -4.92 -17.23
CA LYS A 190 -22.75 -4.18 -16.33
C LYS A 190 -22.31 -2.73 -16.07
N TYR A 191 -21.01 -2.49 -16.00
CA TYR A 191 -20.44 -1.16 -15.69
C TYR A 191 -19.87 -0.43 -16.90
N LYS A 192 -20.12 -0.92 -18.11
CA LYS A 192 -19.59 -0.37 -19.37
C LYS A 192 -19.92 1.11 -19.57
N ASP A 193 -21.17 1.50 -19.28
CA ASP A 193 -21.65 2.88 -19.47
C ASP A 193 -21.12 3.85 -18.40
N LYS A 194 -20.54 3.35 -17.32
CA LYS A 194 -19.97 4.16 -16.23
C LYS A 194 -18.51 4.58 -16.48
N ASN A 195 -17.91 4.16 -17.60
CA ASN A 195 -16.50 4.43 -17.92
C ASN A 195 -15.50 4.01 -16.81
N PHE A 196 -15.82 2.97 -16.07
CA PHE A 196 -14.93 2.51 -15.01
C PHE A 196 -13.60 1.98 -15.57
N ARG A 197 -12.53 2.31 -14.85
CA ARG A 197 -11.19 1.76 -15.08
C ARG A 197 -10.99 0.61 -14.11
N PHE A 198 -10.93 -0.60 -14.62
CA PHE A 198 -10.79 -1.78 -13.76
C PHE A 198 -9.35 -2.02 -13.33
N THR A 199 -9.21 -2.36 -12.05
CA THR A 199 -8.02 -2.97 -11.46
C THR A 199 -8.33 -4.45 -11.25
N CYS A 200 -7.41 -5.33 -11.64
CA CYS A 200 -7.54 -6.78 -11.45
C CYS A 200 -6.47 -7.32 -10.52
N THR A 201 -6.77 -8.45 -9.89
CA THR A 201 -5.81 -9.20 -9.08
C THR A 201 -5.44 -10.50 -9.80
N ILE A 202 -4.15 -10.82 -9.87
CA ILE A 202 -3.68 -12.17 -10.25
C ILE A 202 -3.08 -12.86 -9.02
N GLU A 203 -3.21 -14.18 -8.95
CA GLU A 203 -2.64 -15.02 -7.91
C GLU A 203 -1.76 -16.09 -8.54
N GLY A 204 -0.49 -15.78 -8.78
CA GLY A 204 0.46 -16.76 -9.33
C GLY A 204 0.96 -17.74 -8.27
N VAL A 205 1.00 -17.32 -7.00
CA VAL A 205 1.43 -18.15 -5.86
C VAL A 205 0.53 -17.90 -4.67
N ARG A 206 -0.08 -18.95 -4.15
CA ARG A 206 -0.83 -18.92 -2.89
C ARG A 206 0.05 -19.39 -1.75
N GLY A 207 0.29 -18.48 -0.77
CA GLY A 207 1.08 -18.73 0.43
C GLY A 207 2.40 -17.98 0.49
N CYS A 208 3.09 -18.10 1.63
CA CYS A 208 4.36 -17.43 1.92
C CYS A 208 5.25 -18.33 2.81
N PRO A 209 6.55 -18.52 2.49
CA PRO A 209 7.43 -19.39 3.27
C PRO A 209 7.87 -18.76 4.59
N TYR A 210 7.58 -17.47 4.82
CA TYR A 210 8.03 -16.73 6.00
C TYR A 210 6.96 -16.68 7.09
N ARG A 211 7.39 -16.38 8.34
CA ARG A 211 6.56 -16.39 9.55
C ARG A 211 6.50 -15.01 10.23
N CYS A 212 6.53 -13.94 9.47
CA CYS A 212 6.50 -12.61 10.04
C CYS A 212 5.26 -12.43 10.94
N THR A 213 5.46 -12.04 12.21
CA THR A 213 4.40 -12.03 13.23
C THR A 213 3.33 -10.96 13.03
N PHE A 214 3.61 -9.95 12.21
CA PHE A 214 2.68 -8.87 11.85
C PHE A 214 1.82 -9.19 10.61
N CYS A 215 2.07 -10.33 9.94
CA CYS A 215 1.48 -10.65 8.64
C CYS A 215 0.57 -11.88 8.75
N GLU A 216 -0.66 -11.78 8.26
CA GLU A 216 -1.63 -12.89 8.26
C GLU A 216 -1.21 -14.06 7.36
N ILE A 217 -0.55 -13.76 6.23
CA ILE A 217 -0.03 -14.79 5.31
C ILE A 217 1.12 -15.58 5.95
N GLY A 218 1.78 -15.03 6.97
CA GLY A 218 2.81 -15.71 7.77
C GLY A 218 2.29 -16.84 8.68
N SER A 219 1.00 -17.11 8.71
CA SER A 219 0.40 -18.19 9.49
C SER A 219 0.86 -19.56 8.99
N LEU A 220 0.86 -20.56 9.87
CA LEU A 220 1.22 -21.95 9.54
C LEU A 220 0.40 -22.53 8.39
N TYR A 221 -0.86 -22.09 8.29
CA TYR A 221 -1.78 -22.52 7.24
C TYR A 221 -1.26 -22.20 5.82
N PHE A 222 -0.64 -21.03 5.62
CA PHE A 222 -0.20 -20.56 4.31
C PHE A 222 1.28 -20.84 4.00
N GLN A 223 2.01 -21.60 4.81
CA GLN A 223 3.46 -21.82 4.62
C GLN A 223 3.78 -22.71 3.41
N LYS A 224 2.93 -23.68 3.08
CA LYS A 224 3.12 -24.52 1.89
C LYS A 224 2.68 -23.73 0.67
N LEU A 225 3.64 -23.42 -0.19
CA LEU A 225 3.40 -22.68 -1.42
C LEU A 225 2.67 -23.55 -2.45
N GLN A 226 1.72 -22.96 -3.13
CA GLN A 226 1.06 -23.51 -4.30
C GLN A 226 1.18 -22.51 -5.44
N ARG A 227 1.37 -22.99 -6.65
CA ARG A 227 1.61 -22.10 -7.79
C ARG A 227 0.70 -22.43 -8.96
N GLN A 228 0.26 -21.41 -9.66
CA GLN A 228 -0.38 -21.53 -10.97
C GLN A 228 0.67 -21.74 -12.06
N SER A 229 0.27 -22.46 -13.11
CA SER A 229 1.04 -22.61 -14.33
C SER A 229 1.12 -21.28 -15.10
N PHE A 230 2.20 -21.10 -15.86
CA PHE A 230 2.32 -19.95 -16.76
C PHE A 230 1.17 -19.92 -17.80
N ASN A 231 0.69 -21.08 -18.25
CA ASN A 231 -0.37 -21.15 -19.26
C ASN A 231 -1.70 -20.58 -18.74
N LYS A 232 -2.05 -20.81 -17.47
CA LYS A 232 -3.25 -20.25 -16.86
C LYS A 232 -3.10 -18.75 -16.67
N LEU A 233 -1.99 -18.32 -16.05
CA LEU A 233 -1.68 -16.89 -15.87
C LEU A 233 -1.67 -16.12 -17.19
N LYS A 234 -1.11 -16.70 -18.25
CA LYS A 234 -1.10 -16.10 -19.58
C LYS A 234 -2.51 -15.79 -20.07
N LYS A 235 -3.44 -16.75 -19.99
CA LYS A 235 -4.83 -16.54 -20.42
C LYS A 235 -5.54 -15.46 -19.60
N GLU A 236 -5.33 -15.42 -18.28
CA GLU A 236 -5.90 -14.42 -17.40
C GLU A 236 -5.35 -13.00 -17.72
N ILE A 237 -4.04 -12.87 -17.93
CA ILE A 237 -3.41 -11.58 -18.28
C ILE A 237 -3.83 -11.13 -19.70
N GLU A 238 -3.98 -12.05 -20.64
CA GLU A 238 -4.51 -11.76 -21.99
C GLU A 238 -5.95 -11.22 -21.91
N TRP A 239 -6.82 -11.86 -21.09
CA TRP A 239 -8.16 -11.36 -20.81
C TRP A 239 -8.13 -9.94 -20.21
N MET A 240 -7.26 -9.69 -19.23
CA MET A 240 -7.13 -8.37 -18.61
C MET A 240 -6.71 -7.30 -19.63
N SER A 241 -5.78 -7.63 -20.51
CA SER A 241 -5.34 -6.72 -21.57
C SER A 241 -6.46 -6.44 -22.59
N GLU A 242 -7.27 -7.45 -22.94
CA GLU A 242 -8.42 -7.32 -23.83
C GLU A 242 -9.53 -6.45 -23.26
N ASN A 243 -9.75 -6.56 -21.96
CA ASN A 243 -10.73 -5.75 -21.23
C ASN A 243 -10.17 -4.40 -20.73
N LYS A 244 -9.01 -3.95 -21.26
CA LYS A 244 -8.40 -2.65 -20.98
C LYS A 244 -8.17 -2.39 -19.50
N VAL A 245 -7.82 -3.43 -18.75
CA VAL A 245 -7.49 -3.32 -17.33
C VAL A 245 -6.29 -2.39 -17.17
N VAL A 246 -6.46 -1.33 -16.36
CA VAL A 246 -5.41 -0.32 -16.20
C VAL A 246 -4.33 -0.76 -15.24
N TYR A 247 -4.67 -1.52 -14.21
CA TYR A 247 -3.77 -1.89 -13.13
C TYR A 247 -3.93 -3.36 -12.77
N ILE A 248 -2.84 -4.10 -12.81
CA ILE A 248 -2.80 -5.49 -12.31
C ILE A 248 -2.06 -5.50 -10.98
N ASP A 249 -2.72 -6.01 -9.96
CA ASP A 249 -2.17 -6.22 -8.62
C ASP A 249 -1.87 -7.71 -8.45
N ASN A 250 -0.60 -8.05 -8.30
CA ASN A 250 -0.18 -9.43 -8.08
C ASN A 250 -0.26 -9.77 -6.59
N ALA A 251 -1.08 -10.73 -6.23
CA ALA A 251 -1.25 -11.21 -4.86
C ALA A 251 -0.09 -12.09 -4.36
N ASP A 252 0.87 -12.42 -5.21
CA ASP A 252 2.05 -13.20 -4.81
C ASP A 252 2.85 -12.42 -3.74
N SER A 253 3.00 -12.97 -2.57
CA SER A 253 3.79 -12.35 -1.48
C SER A 253 5.29 -12.27 -1.76
N ASN A 254 5.79 -12.93 -2.82
CA ASN A 254 7.21 -13.01 -3.16
C ASN A 254 7.40 -13.24 -4.67
N PHE A 255 7.06 -12.26 -5.50
CA PHE A 255 7.30 -12.31 -6.94
C PHE A 255 8.81 -12.31 -7.24
N GLY A 256 9.23 -13.15 -8.18
CA GLY A 256 10.65 -13.45 -8.42
C GLY A 256 11.16 -14.69 -7.68
N LEU A 257 10.32 -15.32 -6.83
CA LEU A 257 10.67 -16.60 -6.19
C LEU A 257 10.78 -17.74 -7.21
N PHE A 258 9.96 -17.72 -8.25
CA PHE A 258 9.95 -18.67 -9.36
C PHE A 258 10.45 -17.96 -10.64
N GLU A 259 11.76 -17.69 -10.68
CA GLU A 259 12.42 -16.80 -11.64
C GLU A 259 11.98 -17.01 -13.10
N ASP A 260 12.06 -18.26 -13.62
CA ASP A 260 11.71 -18.57 -15.02
C ASP A 260 10.25 -18.26 -15.37
N ARG A 261 9.32 -18.57 -14.44
CA ARG A 261 7.90 -18.28 -14.62
C ARG A 261 7.64 -16.80 -14.57
N ASP A 262 8.20 -16.12 -13.56
CA ASP A 262 7.95 -14.71 -13.28
C ASP A 262 8.56 -13.83 -14.37
N LEU A 263 9.71 -14.25 -14.93
CA LEU A 263 10.28 -13.60 -16.11
C LEU A 263 9.40 -13.75 -17.36
N LYS A 264 8.77 -14.93 -17.56
CA LYS A 264 7.80 -15.13 -18.66
C LYS A 264 6.56 -14.24 -18.48
N VAL A 265 6.08 -14.10 -17.24
CA VAL A 265 4.96 -13.18 -16.91
C VAL A 265 5.34 -11.73 -17.22
N ALA A 266 6.52 -11.27 -16.79
CA ALA A 266 7.00 -9.92 -17.09
C ALA A 266 7.11 -9.65 -18.60
N LYS A 267 7.70 -10.58 -19.38
CA LYS A 267 7.78 -10.45 -20.84
C LYS A 267 6.41 -10.40 -21.52
N LEU A 268 5.45 -11.18 -21.04
CA LEU A 268 4.08 -11.14 -21.53
C LEU A 268 3.41 -9.80 -21.28
N LEU A 269 3.53 -9.26 -20.07
CA LEU A 269 2.97 -7.96 -19.70
C LEU A 269 3.53 -6.83 -20.57
N VAL A 270 4.85 -6.80 -20.79
CA VAL A 270 5.51 -5.85 -21.69
C VAL A 270 5.02 -6.00 -23.12
N TYR A 271 4.96 -7.23 -23.63
CA TYR A 271 4.45 -7.50 -24.98
C TYR A 271 3.01 -6.98 -25.18
N LEU A 272 2.13 -7.27 -24.22
CA LEU A 272 0.73 -6.85 -24.30
C LEU A 272 0.58 -5.33 -24.19
N LYS A 273 1.35 -4.67 -23.32
CA LYS A 273 1.37 -3.22 -23.22
C LYS A 273 1.84 -2.57 -24.52
N LYS A 274 2.92 -3.05 -25.14
CA LYS A 274 3.39 -2.58 -26.46
C LYS A 274 2.34 -2.77 -27.55
N LYS A 275 1.65 -3.91 -27.54
CA LYS A 275 0.70 -4.26 -28.61
C LYS A 275 -0.68 -3.62 -28.45
N LYS A 276 -1.20 -3.56 -27.19
CA LYS A 276 -2.59 -3.20 -26.90
C LYS A 276 -2.73 -1.95 -26.02
N GLY A 277 -1.63 -1.43 -25.45
CA GLY A 277 -1.61 -0.32 -24.50
C GLY A 277 -1.97 -0.70 -23.07
N PHE A 278 -2.30 -1.96 -22.79
CA PHE A 278 -2.76 -2.45 -21.47
C PHE A 278 -2.06 -3.75 -21.08
N PRO A 279 -1.82 -3.97 -19.75
CA PRO A 279 -2.11 -3.04 -18.63
C PRO A 279 -1.21 -1.80 -18.64
N ILE A 280 -1.64 -0.74 -17.95
CA ILE A 280 -0.82 0.47 -17.80
C ILE A 280 0.28 0.24 -16.74
N SER A 281 -0.05 -0.44 -15.64
CA SER A 281 0.86 -0.70 -14.53
C SER A 281 0.66 -2.09 -13.93
N PHE A 282 1.74 -2.65 -13.37
CA PHE A 282 1.78 -3.93 -12.67
C PHE A 282 2.45 -3.74 -11.30
N ARG A 283 1.73 -4.06 -10.23
CA ARG A 283 2.24 -4.05 -8.86
C ARG A 283 2.53 -5.46 -8.39
N ASN A 284 3.62 -5.63 -7.67
CA ASN A 284 3.98 -6.89 -7.04
C ASN A 284 4.80 -6.65 -5.77
N ASP A 285 4.77 -7.61 -4.86
CA ASP A 285 5.66 -7.71 -3.72
C ASP A 285 6.84 -8.63 -4.08
N TRP A 286 8.05 -8.08 -4.03
CA TRP A 286 9.26 -8.81 -4.46
C TRP A 286 9.74 -9.84 -3.43
N ALA A 287 10.37 -10.90 -3.92
CA ALA A 287 11.00 -11.92 -3.09
C ALA A 287 12.12 -11.32 -2.21
N LYS A 288 12.01 -11.53 -0.89
CA LYS A 288 12.74 -10.76 0.14
C LYS A 288 14.24 -11.09 0.24
N ASP A 289 14.62 -12.34 -0.02
CA ASP A 289 15.97 -12.88 0.17
C ASP A 289 16.69 -13.21 -1.13
N ARG A 290 16.13 -12.82 -2.27
CA ARG A 290 16.61 -13.18 -3.60
C ARG A 290 16.69 -11.99 -4.56
N GLY A 291 17.08 -10.82 -4.03
CA GLY A 291 17.06 -9.56 -4.76
C GLY A 291 17.75 -9.61 -6.13
N GLU A 292 18.89 -10.30 -6.26
CA GLU A 292 19.58 -10.41 -7.55
C GLU A 292 18.75 -11.12 -8.63
N ARG A 293 17.94 -12.10 -8.27
CA ARG A 293 17.03 -12.79 -9.20
C ARG A 293 15.87 -11.92 -9.65
N CYS A 294 15.50 -10.93 -8.84
CA CYS A 294 14.46 -9.97 -9.19
C CYS A 294 14.91 -8.93 -10.21
N ILE A 295 16.24 -8.65 -10.30
CA ILE A 295 16.79 -7.63 -11.20
C ILE A 295 16.43 -7.88 -12.68
N PRO A 296 16.62 -9.08 -13.26
CA PRO A 296 16.26 -9.33 -14.66
C PRO A 296 14.76 -9.13 -14.93
N ILE A 297 13.91 -9.52 -13.97
CA ILE A 297 12.44 -9.37 -14.08
C ILE A 297 12.07 -7.90 -14.02
N ALA A 298 12.66 -7.14 -13.08
CA ALA A 298 12.41 -5.72 -12.93
C ALA A 298 12.88 -4.92 -14.14
N LYS A 299 14.04 -5.27 -14.74
CA LYS A 299 14.51 -4.66 -15.99
C LYS A 299 13.48 -4.78 -17.10
N VAL A 300 12.97 -5.99 -17.34
CA VAL A 300 11.95 -6.23 -18.36
C VAL A 300 10.69 -5.39 -18.09
N LEU A 301 10.19 -5.38 -16.87
CA LEU A 301 9.00 -4.58 -16.53
C LEU A 301 9.24 -3.07 -16.68
N ASN A 302 10.48 -2.61 -16.43
CA ASN A 302 10.85 -1.20 -16.51
C ASN A 302 10.97 -0.70 -17.97
N GLU A 303 11.14 -1.60 -18.97
CA GLU A 303 11.17 -1.22 -20.39
C GLU A 303 9.93 -0.44 -20.83
N GLU A 304 8.78 -0.72 -20.21
CA GLU A 304 7.49 -0.09 -20.51
C GLU A 304 6.87 0.60 -19.30
N ASP A 305 7.64 1.00 -18.31
CA ASP A 305 7.14 1.64 -17.08
C ASP A 305 5.99 0.85 -16.42
N LEU A 306 6.04 -0.48 -16.46
CA LEU A 306 5.02 -1.33 -15.83
C LEU A 306 5.20 -1.43 -14.33
N ASN A 307 6.46 -1.32 -13.86
CA ASN A 307 6.83 -1.53 -12.49
C ASN A 307 7.18 -0.20 -11.80
N LYS A 308 6.85 -0.09 -10.53
CA LYS A 308 7.19 1.07 -9.67
C LYS A 308 8.57 0.97 -9.00
N GLY A 309 9.41 0.05 -9.45
CA GLY A 309 10.73 -0.21 -8.89
C GLY A 309 10.78 -1.46 -7.99
N LEU A 310 11.98 -1.78 -7.50
CA LEU A 310 12.23 -2.88 -6.58
C LEU A 310 11.95 -2.44 -5.14
N THR A 311 11.10 -3.20 -4.45
CA THR A 311 10.81 -2.98 -3.03
C THR A 311 11.81 -3.72 -2.16
N LEU A 312 12.43 -3.00 -1.22
CA LEU A 312 13.18 -3.59 -0.11
C LEU A 312 12.36 -3.44 1.18
N ALA A 313 11.53 -4.42 1.45
CA ALA A 313 10.67 -4.42 2.64
C ALA A 313 11.46 -4.87 3.88
N PHE A 314 12.33 -4.01 4.44
CA PHE A 314 13.13 -4.33 5.63
C PHE A 314 12.30 -4.40 6.90
N GLN A 315 11.24 -3.61 7.01
CA GLN A 315 10.36 -3.42 8.17
C GLN A 315 11.07 -2.75 9.35
N SER A 316 12.27 -3.20 9.72
CA SER A 316 13.22 -2.59 10.65
C SER A 316 14.65 -2.98 10.26
N LEU A 317 15.63 -2.19 10.69
CA LEU A 317 17.06 -2.54 10.59
C LEU A 317 17.67 -2.93 11.95
N TYR A 318 16.85 -2.96 13.01
CA TYR A 318 17.28 -3.26 14.36
C TYR A 318 17.13 -4.75 14.67
N GLU A 319 18.23 -5.43 14.98
CA GLU A 319 18.28 -6.90 15.15
C GLU A 319 17.34 -7.44 16.24
N PRO A 320 17.19 -6.81 17.44
CA PRO A 320 16.22 -7.25 18.43
C PRO A 320 14.78 -7.23 17.90
N THR A 321 14.39 -6.18 17.17
CA THR A 321 13.08 -6.07 16.52
C THR A 321 12.88 -7.18 15.50
N LEU A 322 13.88 -7.43 14.63
CA LEU A 322 13.79 -8.49 13.62
C LEU A 322 13.59 -9.86 14.24
N LYS A 323 14.28 -10.15 15.37
CA LYS A 323 14.07 -11.38 16.13
C LYS A 323 12.66 -11.48 16.72
N ALA A 324 12.17 -10.37 17.31
CA ALA A 324 10.85 -10.32 17.91
C ALA A 324 9.74 -10.57 16.87
N ILE A 325 9.89 -10.07 15.64
CA ILE A 325 8.92 -10.25 14.56
C ILE A 325 9.19 -11.49 13.68
N MET A 326 10.12 -12.36 14.09
CA MET A 326 10.49 -13.59 13.38
C MET A 326 10.91 -13.34 11.92
N ARG A 327 11.71 -12.29 11.68
CA ARG A 327 12.15 -11.88 10.35
C ARG A 327 13.67 -11.90 10.22
N LYS A 328 14.14 -12.32 9.06
CA LYS A 328 15.54 -12.17 8.64
C LYS A 328 15.58 -11.21 7.46
N ASN A 329 16.42 -10.19 7.56
CA ASN A 329 16.67 -9.26 6.47
C ASN A 329 18.00 -9.57 5.78
N VAL A 330 18.09 -9.11 4.56
CA VAL A 330 19.37 -8.93 3.89
C VAL A 330 20.05 -7.70 4.50
N THR A 331 21.24 -7.87 5.08
CA THR A 331 21.93 -6.80 5.83
C THR A 331 23.40 -6.66 5.42
N GLY A 332 24.03 -5.57 5.84
CA GLY A 332 25.46 -5.36 5.72
C GLY A 332 25.97 -5.23 4.28
N LYS A 333 27.02 -5.97 3.95
CA LYS A 333 27.74 -5.90 2.65
C LYS A 333 26.80 -6.22 1.48
N TYR A 334 25.97 -7.24 1.61
CA TYR A 334 25.04 -7.65 0.55
C TYR A 334 24.03 -6.55 0.20
N MET A 335 23.49 -5.85 1.19
CA MET A 335 22.58 -4.72 0.94
C MET A 335 23.27 -3.63 0.11
N LYS A 336 24.53 -3.29 0.46
CA LYS A 336 25.30 -2.27 -0.27
C LYS A 336 25.56 -2.69 -1.71
N GLU A 337 25.96 -3.94 -1.93
CA GLU A 337 26.22 -4.50 -3.26
C GLU A 337 24.94 -4.53 -4.11
N PHE A 338 23.83 -4.93 -3.52
CA PHE A 338 22.52 -4.95 -4.19
C PHE A 338 22.08 -3.55 -4.60
N LEU A 339 22.12 -2.57 -3.68
CA LEU A 339 21.79 -1.17 -3.97
C LEU A 339 22.68 -0.59 -5.08
N LYS A 340 23.98 -0.88 -5.05
CA LYS A 340 24.93 -0.48 -6.10
C LYS A 340 24.56 -1.08 -7.46
N LYS A 341 24.27 -2.38 -7.51
CA LYS A 341 23.88 -3.08 -8.75
C LYS A 341 22.58 -2.53 -9.34
N CYS A 342 21.58 -2.26 -8.51
CA CYS A 342 20.35 -1.64 -8.98
C CYS A 342 20.59 -0.22 -9.55
N LYS A 343 21.48 0.56 -8.94
CA LYS A 343 21.87 1.87 -9.46
C LYS A 343 22.56 1.75 -10.82
N GLU A 344 23.49 0.81 -10.99
CA GLU A 344 24.18 0.52 -12.25
C GLU A 344 23.20 0.11 -13.37
N GLU A 345 22.12 -0.57 -13.00
CA GLU A 345 21.06 -1.02 -13.91
C GLU A 345 19.92 0.01 -14.08
N ASN A 346 20.05 1.22 -13.51
CA ASN A 346 19.04 2.28 -13.53
C ASN A 346 17.66 1.83 -13.03
N LEU A 347 17.61 0.90 -12.07
CA LEU A 347 16.36 0.41 -11.48
C LEU A 347 15.98 1.25 -10.26
N PRO A 348 14.79 1.85 -10.24
CA PRO A 348 14.28 2.51 -9.04
C PRO A 348 14.17 1.53 -7.87
N ILE A 349 14.57 1.97 -6.69
CA ILE A 349 14.41 1.21 -5.45
C ILE A 349 13.61 2.06 -4.48
N TYR A 350 12.70 1.42 -3.76
CA TYR A 350 12.08 2.00 -2.59
C TYR A 350 12.11 1.02 -1.41
N VAL A 351 12.07 1.58 -0.21
CA VAL A 351 12.19 0.81 1.03
C VAL A 351 10.87 0.88 1.79
N GLU A 352 10.57 -0.18 2.53
CA GLU A 352 9.42 -0.21 3.43
C GLU A 352 9.86 -0.55 4.85
N LEU A 353 9.40 0.27 5.81
CA LEU A 353 9.58 0.12 7.24
C LEU A 353 8.22 0.12 7.94
N ILE A 354 8.17 -0.44 9.15
CA ILE A 354 6.98 -0.41 10.01
C ILE A 354 7.35 0.30 11.31
N LEU A 355 6.59 1.33 11.67
CA LEU A 355 6.72 2.05 12.94
C LEU A 355 5.82 1.42 14.01
N GLY A 356 6.37 1.17 15.19
CA GLY A 356 5.64 0.59 16.34
C GLY A 356 5.88 -0.92 16.52
N LEU A 357 6.89 -1.48 15.87
CA LEU A 357 7.32 -2.86 16.08
C LEU A 357 7.90 -3.07 17.49
N PRO A 358 7.76 -4.28 18.09
CA PRO A 358 8.33 -4.58 19.40
C PRO A 358 9.85 -4.55 19.39
N GLU A 359 10.45 -4.25 20.54
CA GLU A 359 11.90 -4.07 20.77
C GLU A 359 12.53 -2.89 20.01
N GLU A 360 11.80 -2.18 19.12
CA GLU A 360 12.26 -0.95 18.48
C GLU A 360 12.23 0.19 19.48
N THR A 361 13.28 1.01 19.50
CA THR A 361 13.35 2.27 20.25
C THR A 361 13.30 3.45 19.29
N LEU A 362 12.95 4.63 19.78
CA LEU A 362 13.00 5.87 18.97
C LEU A 362 14.39 6.06 18.33
N GLU A 363 15.45 5.80 19.09
CA GLU A 363 16.83 5.92 18.63
C GLU A 363 17.19 4.88 17.56
N SER A 364 16.79 3.61 17.73
CA SER A 364 17.05 2.58 16.72
C SER A 364 16.27 2.83 15.44
N PHE A 365 15.03 3.31 15.54
CA PHE A 365 14.21 3.70 14.41
C PHE A 365 14.84 4.86 13.61
N LYS A 366 15.23 5.93 14.30
CA LYS A 366 15.92 7.10 13.70
C LYS A 366 17.21 6.67 13.01
N ARG A 367 18.07 5.93 13.71
CA ARG A 367 19.32 5.39 13.17
C ARG A 367 19.10 4.49 11.93
N GLY A 368 18.03 3.70 11.91
CA GLY A 368 17.65 2.89 10.76
C GLY A 368 17.45 3.74 9.50
N ILE A 369 16.70 4.82 9.59
CA ILE A 369 16.44 5.73 8.47
C ILE A 369 17.76 6.37 7.97
N PHE A 370 18.58 6.92 8.87
CA PHE A 370 19.85 7.54 8.49
C PHE A 370 20.86 6.52 7.95
N THR A 371 20.83 5.26 8.42
CA THR A 371 21.62 4.17 7.83
C THR A 371 21.24 3.94 6.36
N LEU A 372 19.96 3.96 6.02
CA LEU A 372 19.52 3.85 4.63
C LEU A 372 20.00 5.04 3.79
N MET A 373 19.86 6.26 4.29
CA MET A 373 20.33 7.47 3.61
C MET A 373 21.85 7.44 3.37
N ASN A 374 22.65 7.01 4.36
CA ASN A 374 24.11 6.86 4.24
C ASN A 374 24.52 5.73 3.28
N ASN A 375 23.61 4.81 2.95
CA ASN A 375 23.79 3.80 1.91
C ASN A 375 23.15 4.20 0.56
N ASN A 376 23.00 5.50 0.31
CA ASN A 376 22.47 6.09 -0.93
C ASN A 376 21.00 5.78 -1.22
N GLN A 377 20.20 5.39 -0.21
CA GLN A 377 18.76 5.31 -0.37
C GLN A 377 18.15 6.72 -0.24
N HIS A 378 17.98 7.38 -1.39
CA HIS A 378 17.45 8.74 -1.50
C HIS A 378 16.10 8.80 -2.23
N ASN A 379 15.53 7.64 -2.58
CA ASN A 379 14.17 7.53 -3.08
C ASN A 379 13.20 7.27 -1.92
N TYR A 380 11.93 7.12 -2.25
CA TYR A 380 10.85 6.90 -1.31
C TYR A 380 11.16 5.81 -0.27
N ILE A 381 10.89 6.10 0.99
CA ILE A 381 10.82 5.13 2.08
C ILE A 381 9.39 5.13 2.63
N GLY A 382 8.60 4.08 2.35
CA GLY A 382 7.30 3.90 2.96
C GLY A 382 7.45 3.48 4.42
N ILE A 383 7.03 4.32 5.36
CA ILE A 383 7.06 4.01 6.79
C ILE A 383 5.61 3.91 7.27
N TYR A 384 5.14 2.69 7.47
CA TYR A 384 3.75 2.41 7.80
C TYR A 384 3.58 2.27 9.32
N PRO A 385 2.56 2.92 9.92
CA PRO A 385 2.19 2.63 11.30
C PRO A 385 1.75 1.16 11.42
N LEU A 386 2.17 0.48 12.51
CA LEU A 386 1.79 -0.91 12.73
C LEU A 386 0.30 -1.00 13.06
N SER A 387 -0.46 -1.59 12.15
CA SER A 387 -1.86 -1.97 12.36
C SER A 387 -1.93 -3.39 12.91
N ILE A 388 -2.73 -3.59 13.96
CA ILE A 388 -2.97 -4.90 14.56
C ILE A 388 -4.06 -5.62 13.78
N LEU A 389 -3.66 -6.60 12.97
CA LEU A 389 -4.57 -7.48 12.26
C LEU A 389 -5.03 -8.61 13.18
N PRO A 390 -6.33 -8.97 13.19
CA PRO A 390 -6.91 -9.84 14.21
C PRO A 390 -6.32 -11.25 14.26
N ASN A 391 -5.93 -11.80 13.13
CA ASN A 391 -5.47 -13.20 13.01
C ASN A 391 -3.94 -13.36 13.01
N THR A 392 -3.20 -12.28 13.28
CA THR A 392 -1.74 -12.32 13.41
C THR A 392 -1.33 -12.59 14.86
N PRO A 393 -0.07 -13.02 15.12
CA PRO A 393 0.46 -13.04 16.48
C PRO A 393 0.31 -11.70 17.23
N PHE A 394 0.40 -10.55 16.53
CA PHE A 394 0.13 -9.24 17.12
C PHE A 394 -1.32 -9.06 17.59
N GLY A 395 -2.28 -9.78 17.04
CA GLY A 395 -3.62 -9.83 17.59
C GLY A 395 -3.75 -10.72 18.82
N ASP A 396 -2.69 -11.51 19.22
CA ASP A 396 -2.73 -12.43 20.35
C ASP A 396 -2.52 -11.71 21.68
N PRO A 397 -3.45 -11.86 22.68
CA PRO A 397 -3.29 -11.24 23.99
C PRO A 397 -1.97 -11.61 24.70
N VAL A 398 -1.46 -12.82 24.49
CA VAL A 398 -0.18 -13.27 25.06
C VAL A 398 0.99 -12.50 24.45
N TYR A 399 0.98 -12.33 23.12
CA TYR A 399 2.00 -11.56 22.41
C TYR A 399 1.95 -10.08 22.76
N ILE A 400 0.73 -9.49 22.77
CA ILE A 400 0.49 -8.11 23.21
C ILE A 400 1.07 -7.87 24.61
N LYS A 401 0.75 -8.76 25.57
CA LYS A 401 1.24 -8.66 26.95
C LYS A 401 2.77 -8.78 27.02
N LYS A 402 3.36 -9.72 26.27
CA LYS A 402 4.81 -9.97 26.27
C LYS A 402 5.60 -8.71 25.89
N TYR A 403 5.14 -7.98 24.89
CA TYR A 403 5.84 -6.81 24.36
C TYR A 403 5.26 -5.47 24.81
N GLY A 404 4.32 -5.49 25.79
CA GLY A 404 3.67 -4.28 26.31
C GLY A 404 2.96 -3.44 25.26
N VAL A 405 2.47 -4.10 24.19
CA VAL A 405 1.83 -3.41 23.07
C VAL A 405 0.53 -2.78 23.51
N LYS A 406 0.42 -1.46 23.36
CA LYS A 406 -0.85 -0.73 23.45
C LYS A 406 -1.22 -0.19 22.09
N TYR A 407 -2.51 -0.09 21.83
CA TYR A 407 -3.03 0.43 20.56
C TYR A 407 -4.18 1.39 20.79
N ARG A 408 -4.42 2.21 19.80
CA ARG A 408 -5.61 3.07 19.69
C ARG A 408 -6.42 2.65 18.48
N LYS A 409 -7.73 2.71 18.61
CA LYS A 409 -8.65 2.65 17.48
C LYS A 409 -8.58 4.01 16.78
N THR A 410 -8.26 3.99 15.50
CA THR A 410 -8.14 5.19 14.67
C THR A 410 -9.00 5.04 13.43
N LYS A 411 -9.53 6.14 12.93
CA LYS A 411 -10.32 6.16 11.70
C LYS A 411 -9.41 5.87 10.53
N SER A 412 -9.61 4.74 9.86
CA SER A 412 -8.92 4.41 8.62
C SER A 412 -9.41 5.31 7.49
N LEU A 413 -8.51 5.65 6.58
CA LEU A 413 -8.83 6.50 5.45
C LEU A 413 -8.31 5.90 4.15
N SER A 414 -9.16 5.87 3.15
CA SER A 414 -8.72 5.72 1.77
C SER A 414 -8.45 7.09 1.18
N TYR A 415 -7.31 7.23 0.49
CA TYR A 415 -6.89 8.51 -0.08
C TYR A 415 -7.49 8.72 -1.47
N HIS A 416 -7.62 9.98 -1.88
CA HIS A 416 -8.17 10.40 -3.16
C HIS A 416 -9.62 9.98 -3.43
N ILE A 417 -10.40 9.84 -2.37
CA ILE A 417 -11.85 9.59 -2.42
C ILE A 417 -12.60 10.77 -1.82
N THR A 418 -13.85 10.94 -2.23
CA THR A 418 -14.75 11.93 -1.61
C THR A 418 -15.39 11.36 -0.35
N ASN A 419 -15.63 12.21 0.65
CA ASN A 419 -16.15 11.77 1.96
C ASN A 419 -17.62 11.31 1.91
N THR A 420 -18.36 11.75 0.91
CA THR A 420 -19.82 11.55 0.81
C THR A 420 -20.24 10.14 0.41
N GLU A 421 -19.29 9.32 -0.09
CA GLU A 421 -19.59 8.01 -0.69
C GLU A 421 -19.10 6.81 0.13
N MET A 422 -18.60 7.03 1.34
CA MET A 422 -17.96 5.95 2.11
C MET A 422 -18.94 4.93 2.72
N GLY A 423 -20.22 5.29 2.85
CA GLY A 423 -21.25 4.43 3.42
C GLY A 423 -21.09 4.18 4.93
N SER A 424 -19.88 3.85 5.37
CA SER A 424 -19.52 3.66 6.78
C SER A 424 -18.05 3.99 7.01
N GLN A 425 -17.69 4.27 8.27
CA GLN A 425 -16.32 4.54 8.69
C GLN A 425 -15.61 3.24 9.06
N GLU A 426 -14.52 2.95 8.37
CA GLU A 426 -13.61 1.87 8.76
C GLU A 426 -12.64 2.35 9.85
N ASP A 427 -12.29 1.43 10.75
CA ASP A 427 -11.37 1.70 11.84
C ASP A 427 -10.22 0.69 11.84
N GLU A 428 -9.06 1.15 12.29
CA GLU A 428 -7.86 0.33 12.49
C GLU A 428 -7.34 0.43 13.92
N LYS A 429 -6.74 -0.65 14.41
CA LYS A 429 -6.05 -0.69 15.70
C LYS A 429 -4.57 -0.39 15.46
N ILE A 430 -4.16 0.85 15.67
CA ILE A 430 -2.77 1.28 15.46
C ILE A 430 -2.00 1.26 16.77
N VAL A 431 -0.81 0.67 16.74
CA VAL A 431 0.10 0.62 17.89
C VAL A 431 0.49 2.04 18.30
N CYS A 432 0.33 2.34 19.59
CA CYS A 432 0.65 3.65 20.17
C CYS A 432 1.70 3.60 21.30
N GLU A 433 2.09 2.40 21.75
CA GLU A 433 3.11 2.19 22.80
C GLU A 433 3.60 0.74 22.77
N THR A 434 4.86 0.52 23.13
CA THR A 434 5.45 -0.80 23.39
C THR A 434 6.31 -0.73 24.64
N ASN A 435 6.89 -1.86 25.10
CA ASN A 435 7.83 -1.86 26.22
C ASN A 435 9.09 -0.99 25.99
N THR A 436 9.44 -0.73 24.72
CA THR A 436 10.67 -0.02 24.33
C THR A 436 10.43 1.34 23.70
N MET A 437 9.18 1.71 23.45
CA MET A 437 8.80 3.00 22.88
C MET A 437 7.49 3.49 23.50
N THR A 438 7.57 4.55 24.28
CA THR A 438 6.41 5.18 24.93
C THR A 438 5.49 5.85 23.90
N HIS A 439 4.26 6.18 24.31
CA HIS A 439 3.32 6.88 23.43
C HIS A 439 3.89 8.22 22.89
N GLU A 440 4.58 8.99 23.75
CA GLU A 440 5.21 10.23 23.28
C GLU A 440 6.32 9.99 22.28
N GLU A 441 7.11 8.92 22.44
CA GLU A 441 8.16 8.55 21.49
C GLU A 441 7.56 8.07 20.17
N ILE A 442 6.43 7.34 20.18
CA ILE A 442 5.68 7.00 18.96
C ILE A 442 5.25 8.26 18.21
N LEU A 443 4.69 9.25 18.93
CA LEU A 443 4.33 10.54 18.32
C LEU A 443 5.56 11.29 17.76
N LYS A 444 6.70 11.27 18.46
CA LYS A 444 7.97 11.81 17.96
C LYS A 444 8.44 11.07 16.71
N ALA A 445 8.35 9.75 16.69
CA ALA A 445 8.73 8.93 15.53
C ALA A 445 7.84 9.24 14.30
N HIS A 446 6.53 9.47 14.50
CA HIS A 446 5.65 9.95 13.43
C HIS A 446 6.05 11.32 12.90
N ASN A 447 6.47 12.24 13.77
CA ASN A 447 6.97 13.56 13.35
C ASN A 447 8.26 13.43 12.54
N ILE A 448 9.23 12.62 12.99
CA ILE A 448 10.50 12.36 12.28
C ILE A 448 10.21 11.74 10.92
N ARG A 449 9.36 10.71 10.87
CA ARG A 449 8.93 10.06 9.63
C ARG A 449 8.38 11.06 8.61
N TRP A 450 7.36 11.83 9.03
CA TRP A 450 6.71 12.80 8.17
C TRP A 450 7.69 13.91 7.73
N PHE A 451 8.48 14.46 8.65
CA PHE A 451 9.45 15.51 8.35
C PHE A 451 10.52 15.07 7.35
N LEU A 452 11.12 13.89 7.56
CA LEU A 452 12.10 13.33 6.61
C LEU A 452 11.45 12.98 5.27
N MET A 453 10.18 12.56 5.27
CA MET A 453 9.47 12.29 4.03
C MET A 453 9.38 13.55 3.17
N ILE A 454 8.84 14.64 3.70
CA ILE A 454 8.68 15.88 2.93
C ILE A 454 10.01 16.56 2.59
N CYS A 455 10.96 16.57 3.52
CA CYS A 455 12.23 17.28 3.33
C CYS A 455 13.22 16.47 2.48
N HIS A 456 13.44 15.18 2.78
CA HIS A 456 14.44 14.36 2.09
C HIS A 456 13.82 13.50 0.99
N PHE A 457 12.88 12.61 1.31
CA PHE A 457 12.44 11.59 0.38
C PHE A 457 11.54 12.13 -0.74
N PHE A 458 10.79 13.19 -0.50
CA PHE A 458 10.09 13.95 -1.54
C PHE A 458 10.93 15.10 -2.14
N GLY A 459 12.14 15.24 -1.69
CA GLY A 459 13.17 16.00 -2.40
C GLY A 459 13.23 17.49 -2.10
N THR A 460 12.38 18.08 -1.22
CA THR A 460 12.33 19.54 -1.04
C THR A 460 13.63 20.18 -0.51
N THR A 461 14.46 19.41 0.21
CA THR A 461 15.79 19.82 0.67
C THR A 461 16.86 18.73 0.46
N GLN A 462 16.53 17.65 -0.25
CA GLN A 462 17.40 16.48 -0.43
C GLN A 462 18.76 16.84 -1.02
N PHE A 463 18.77 17.64 -2.08
CA PHE A 463 19.99 17.94 -2.82
C PHE A 463 20.89 18.89 -2.04
N ILE A 464 20.31 19.80 -1.25
CA ILE A 464 21.04 20.64 -0.30
C ILE A 464 21.74 19.78 0.76
N ALA A 465 21.00 18.85 1.41
CA ALA A 465 21.56 17.96 2.41
C ALA A 465 22.70 17.08 1.84
N ARG A 466 22.52 16.58 0.61
CA ARG A 466 23.56 15.80 -0.09
C ARG A 466 24.77 16.62 -0.46
N PHE A 467 24.56 17.88 -0.88
CA PHE A 467 25.65 18.80 -1.16
C PHE A 467 26.51 19.05 0.08
N PHE A 468 25.92 19.45 1.20
CA PHE A 468 26.65 19.71 2.43
C PHE A 468 27.25 18.45 3.07
N LYS A 469 26.64 17.28 2.88
CA LYS A 469 27.25 16.00 3.24
C LYS A 469 28.56 15.77 2.46
N ASN A 470 28.55 16.02 1.16
CA ASN A 470 29.71 15.77 0.30
C ASN A 470 30.76 16.89 0.37
N TYR A 471 30.33 18.14 0.54
CA TYR A 471 31.22 19.30 0.54
C TYR A 471 31.86 19.56 1.92
N LEU A 472 31.08 19.47 3.02
CA LEU A 472 31.53 19.81 4.39
C LEU A 472 31.51 18.60 5.35
N ASP A 473 31.19 17.40 4.88
CA ASP A 473 30.99 16.20 5.70
C ASP A 473 29.93 16.34 6.81
N ILE A 474 28.95 17.23 6.62
CA ILE A 474 27.83 17.37 7.56
C ILE A 474 26.92 16.14 7.41
N SER A 475 26.74 15.36 8.48
CA SER A 475 25.90 14.18 8.44
C SER A 475 24.44 14.55 8.15
N TYR A 476 23.70 13.63 7.45
CA TYR A 476 22.26 13.83 7.23
C TYR A 476 21.49 14.03 8.52
N GLU A 477 21.86 13.30 9.57
CA GLU A 477 21.26 13.44 10.89
C GLU A 477 21.43 14.85 11.45
N SER A 478 22.69 15.36 11.48
CA SER A 478 22.99 16.71 11.96
C SER A 478 22.26 17.78 11.14
N PHE A 479 22.22 17.62 9.80
CA PHE A 479 21.53 18.57 8.93
C PHE A 479 20.02 18.64 9.23
N TYR A 480 19.34 17.48 9.31
CA TYR A 480 17.91 17.44 9.52
C TYR A 480 17.49 17.74 10.96
N ASP A 481 18.31 17.43 11.95
CA ASP A 481 18.06 17.85 13.33
C ASP A 481 18.13 19.39 13.45
N LYS A 482 19.16 20.03 12.90
CA LYS A 482 19.27 21.49 12.85
C LYS A 482 18.10 22.13 12.10
N LEU A 483 17.72 21.55 10.93
CA LEU A 483 16.59 22.03 10.14
C LEU A 483 15.28 21.98 10.94
N TYR A 484 15.01 20.86 11.61
CA TYR A 484 13.83 20.70 12.45
C TYR A 484 13.81 21.67 13.64
N GLU A 485 14.94 21.78 14.36
CA GLU A 485 15.07 22.66 15.52
C GLU A 485 14.95 24.14 15.16
N TYR A 486 15.40 24.53 13.99
CA TYR A 486 15.28 25.89 13.48
C TYR A 486 13.81 26.25 13.20
N PHE A 487 13.10 25.40 12.44
CA PHE A 487 11.75 25.71 12.00
C PHE A 487 10.68 25.46 13.06
N ILE A 488 10.87 24.56 14.00
CA ILE A 488 9.91 24.34 15.09
C ILE A 488 9.74 25.60 15.98
N LYS A 489 10.72 26.49 15.99
CA LYS A 489 10.71 27.77 16.73
C LYS A 489 10.15 28.94 15.92
N LYS A 490 9.91 28.75 14.63
CA LYS A 490 9.50 29.80 13.67
C LYS A 490 8.17 29.40 13.01
N GLU A 491 7.10 29.38 13.81
CA GLU A 491 5.76 28.94 13.38
C GLU A 491 5.12 29.82 12.30
N ASP A 492 5.66 31.02 12.07
CA ASP A 492 5.27 31.96 11.02
C ASP A 492 5.89 31.67 9.65
N THR A 493 6.76 30.67 9.57
CA THR A 493 7.36 30.18 8.33
C THR A 493 6.54 29.05 7.70
N VAL A 494 6.73 28.80 6.39
CA VAL A 494 5.99 27.74 5.66
C VAL A 494 6.23 26.37 6.30
N LEU A 495 7.49 26.01 6.58
CA LEU A 495 7.82 24.72 7.17
C LEU A 495 7.44 24.64 8.65
N GLY A 496 7.61 25.74 9.39
CA GLY A 496 7.25 25.81 10.82
C GLY A 496 5.74 25.65 11.05
N ASP A 497 4.91 26.30 10.23
CA ASP A 497 3.45 26.16 10.26
C ASP A 497 3.02 24.70 9.95
N GLU A 498 3.62 24.07 8.92
CA GLU A 498 3.32 22.66 8.59
C GLU A 498 3.77 21.71 9.71
N ILE A 499 4.93 21.92 10.36
CA ILE A 499 5.37 21.14 11.54
C ILE A 499 4.34 21.26 12.67
N LYS A 500 3.89 22.48 12.98
CA LYS A 500 2.89 22.73 14.02
C LYS A 500 1.58 22.03 13.71
N LYS A 501 1.06 22.17 12.48
CA LYS A 501 -0.18 21.53 12.02
C LYS A 501 -0.09 20.03 12.10
N PHE A 502 1.02 19.43 11.63
CA PHE A 502 1.20 17.98 11.68
C PHE A 502 1.27 17.45 13.12
N LYS A 503 1.97 18.14 14.03
CA LYS A 503 2.05 17.77 15.47
C LYS A 503 0.67 17.75 16.15
N VAL A 504 -0.21 18.65 15.77
CA VAL A 504 -1.61 18.66 16.26
C VAL A 504 -2.37 17.50 15.61
N ALA A 505 -2.31 17.39 14.29
CA ALA A 505 -3.04 16.39 13.53
C ALA A 505 -2.74 14.95 13.98
N ILE A 506 -1.46 14.60 14.21
CA ILE A 506 -1.11 13.25 14.65
C ILE A 506 -1.66 12.92 16.04
N LYS A 507 -1.70 13.87 16.96
CA LYS A 507 -2.35 13.69 18.27
C LYS A 507 -3.85 13.49 18.14
N GLU A 508 -4.51 14.26 17.27
CA GLU A 508 -5.94 14.13 16.98
C GLU A 508 -6.27 12.75 16.40
N VAL A 509 -5.42 12.22 15.52
CA VAL A 509 -5.58 10.85 14.99
C VAL A 509 -5.58 9.82 16.11
N PHE A 510 -4.62 9.87 17.02
CA PHE A 510 -4.53 8.92 18.14
C PHE A 510 -5.59 9.14 19.22
N ASN A 511 -6.29 10.26 19.21
CA ASN A 511 -7.46 10.52 20.05
C ASN A 511 -8.81 10.22 19.35
N ASP A 512 -8.79 9.58 18.18
CA ASP A 512 -9.96 9.23 17.35
C ASP A 512 -10.82 10.44 16.92
N SER A 513 -10.22 11.63 16.91
CA SER A 513 -10.89 12.89 16.54
C SER A 513 -10.62 13.30 15.08
N ARG A 514 -9.72 12.60 14.38
CA ARG A 514 -9.30 12.91 13.03
C ARG A 514 -8.94 11.65 12.23
N TYR A 515 -9.04 11.76 10.89
CA TYR A 515 -8.52 10.79 9.93
C TYR A 515 -7.00 10.91 9.72
N TRP A 516 -6.37 9.86 9.20
CA TRP A 516 -4.98 9.82 8.76
C TRP A 516 -4.77 10.62 7.47
N GLY A 517 -4.87 11.94 7.50
CA GLY A 517 -4.64 12.72 6.29
C GLY A 517 -5.18 14.14 6.35
N TRP A 518 -5.03 14.83 5.23
CA TRP A 518 -5.55 16.17 5.01
C TRP A 518 -6.79 16.13 4.13
N TYR A 519 -7.73 17.03 4.39
CA TYR A 519 -8.73 17.47 3.45
C TYR A 519 -8.17 18.65 2.67
N LEU A 520 -8.13 18.55 1.33
CA LEU A 520 -7.70 19.64 0.48
C LEU A 520 -8.88 20.29 -0.28
N GLU A 521 -8.59 21.33 -1.01
CA GLU A 521 -9.58 22.16 -1.70
C GLU A 521 -10.36 21.44 -2.83
N ASP A 522 -9.88 20.29 -3.28
CA ASP A 522 -10.58 19.43 -4.24
C ASP A 522 -11.68 18.55 -3.60
N GLY A 523 -11.93 18.74 -2.29
CA GLY A 523 -12.91 17.97 -1.53
C GLY A 523 -12.54 16.52 -1.26
N ARG A 524 -11.27 16.15 -1.51
CA ARG A 524 -10.76 14.78 -1.33
C ARG A 524 -9.79 14.68 -0.17
N THR A 525 -9.63 13.45 0.27
CA THR A 525 -8.66 13.08 1.30
C THR A 525 -7.29 12.83 0.68
N TRP A 526 -6.25 13.36 1.33
CA TRP A 526 -4.86 13.25 0.89
C TRP A 526 -4.00 12.70 2.02
N GLU A 527 -3.00 11.88 1.69
CA GLU A 527 -2.00 11.46 2.68
C GLU A 527 -1.30 12.68 3.30
N PHE A 528 -0.91 12.61 4.58
CA PHE A 528 -0.28 13.75 5.26
C PHE A 528 0.94 14.27 4.51
N ASP A 529 1.81 13.36 4.09
CA ASP A 529 3.07 13.71 3.43
C ASP A 529 2.82 14.42 2.10
N GLU A 530 1.94 13.87 1.29
CA GLU A 530 1.55 14.39 -0.02
C GLU A 530 0.83 15.74 0.08
N GLY A 531 -0.15 15.83 0.99
CA GLY A 531 -0.89 17.08 1.18
C GLY A 531 -0.03 18.20 1.74
N SER A 532 1.00 17.91 2.55
CA SER A 532 1.95 18.92 2.99
C SER A 532 2.87 19.38 1.86
N ILE A 533 3.30 18.50 0.95
CA ILE A 533 4.01 18.89 -0.28
C ILE A 533 3.17 19.85 -1.12
N PHE A 534 1.89 19.53 -1.33
CA PHE A 534 0.97 20.41 -2.06
C PHE A 534 0.92 21.83 -1.45
N LYS A 535 0.79 21.92 -0.12
CA LYS A 535 0.75 23.21 0.60
C LYS A 535 2.08 23.98 0.52
N ILE A 536 3.22 23.28 0.69
CA ILE A 536 4.56 23.87 0.58
C ILE A 536 4.77 24.44 -0.82
N PHE A 537 4.42 23.72 -1.88
CA PHE A 537 4.62 24.19 -3.25
C PHE A 537 3.67 25.32 -3.66
N LYS A 538 2.51 25.48 -3.00
CA LYS A 538 1.69 26.70 -3.13
C LYS A 538 2.41 27.97 -2.62
N GLN A 539 3.41 27.82 -1.76
CA GLN A 539 4.21 28.89 -1.18
C GLN A 539 5.72 28.67 -1.45
N LYS A 540 6.05 28.03 -2.59
CA LYS A 540 7.39 27.56 -2.95
C LYS A 540 8.47 28.63 -2.79
N ASP A 541 8.25 29.84 -3.33
CA ASP A 541 9.25 30.91 -3.32
C ASP A 541 9.54 31.40 -1.89
N GLN A 542 8.51 31.45 -1.03
CA GLN A 542 8.70 31.79 0.38
C GLN A 542 9.45 30.65 1.09
N PHE A 543 9.06 29.41 0.86
CA PHE A 543 9.71 28.24 1.44
C PHE A 543 11.23 28.22 1.12
N TYR A 544 11.62 28.40 -0.14
CA TYR A 544 13.05 28.38 -0.48
C TYR A 544 13.83 29.61 0.01
N ARG A 545 13.20 30.78 0.11
CA ARG A 545 13.83 31.94 0.81
C ARG A 545 14.08 31.64 2.29
N GLU A 546 13.16 30.95 2.95
CA GLU A 546 13.30 30.54 4.36
C GLU A 546 14.38 29.47 4.54
N ILE A 547 14.45 28.48 3.63
CA ILE A 547 15.52 27.47 3.59
C ILE A 547 16.89 28.12 3.37
N ARG A 548 17.00 29.07 2.43
CA ARG A 548 18.25 29.83 2.23
C ARG A 548 18.70 30.54 3.50
N ARG A 549 17.77 31.18 4.21
CA ARG A 549 18.07 31.85 5.50
C ARG A 549 18.58 30.84 6.53
N PHE A 550 17.93 29.68 6.67
CA PHE A 550 18.40 28.60 7.54
C PHE A 550 19.84 28.18 7.20
N ILE A 551 20.16 28.02 5.93
CA ILE A 551 21.51 27.62 5.51
C ILE A 551 22.55 28.65 5.94
N VAL A 552 22.28 29.94 5.72
CA VAL A 552 23.18 31.03 6.09
C VAL A 552 23.33 31.14 7.60
N GLU A 553 22.27 30.99 8.37
CA GLU A 553 22.29 31.14 9.82
C GLU A 553 22.87 29.95 10.58
N GLU A 554 22.72 28.69 10.05
CA GLU A 554 22.97 27.49 10.85
C GLU A 554 23.97 26.47 10.18
N ILE A 555 24.22 26.61 8.90
CA ILE A 555 25.00 25.60 8.16
C ILE A 555 26.31 26.17 7.60
N TYR A 556 26.22 27.24 6.80
CA TYR A 556 27.35 27.78 6.06
C TYR A 556 27.10 29.22 5.64
N ALA A 557 28.07 30.12 5.91
CA ALA A 557 27.96 31.53 5.57
C ALA A 557 29.20 32.12 4.86
N ASP A 558 30.26 31.29 4.66
CA ASP A 558 31.57 31.83 4.20
C ASP A 558 31.52 32.30 2.74
N ASP A 559 30.69 31.66 1.89
CA ASP A 559 30.52 32.06 0.49
C ASP A 559 29.04 31.93 0.05
N LEU A 560 28.40 33.10 -0.13
CA LEU A 560 27.00 33.18 -0.51
C LEU A 560 26.75 32.71 -1.96
N SER A 561 27.76 32.80 -2.85
CA SER A 561 27.60 32.36 -4.24
C SER A 561 27.47 30.83 -4.34
N ILE A 562 28.14 30.09 -3.46
CA ILE A 562 27.95 28.64 -3.33
C ILE A 562 26.53 28.31 -2.86
N ILE A 563 26.02 29.09 -1.87
CA ILE A 563 24.67 28.90 -1.37
C ILE A 563 23.65 29.18 -2.47
N ASP A 564 23.81 30.25 -3.22
CA ASP A 564 22.90 30.60 -4.31
C ASP A 564 22.88 29.54 -5.40
N SER A 565 24.07 29.00 -5.78
CA SER A 565 24.17 27.91 -6.75
C SER A 565 23.51 26.61 -6.29
N ILE A 566 23.68 26.19 -5.02
CA ILE A 566 23.01 24.98 -4.52
C ILE A 566 21.50 25.18 -4.34
N MET A 567 21.06 26.37 -3.95
CA MET A 567 19.63 26.69 -3.87
C MET A 567 18.99 26.64 -5.26
N GLU A 568 19.61 27.27 -6.25
CA GLU A 568 19.13 27.23 -7.63
C GLU A 568 19.09 25.79 -8.17
N TYR A 569 20.15 24.99 -7.92
CA TYR A 569 20.14 23.57 -8.27
C TYR A 569 18.98 22.82 -7.60
N GLN A 570 18.77 23.01 -6.29
CA GLN A 570 17.70 22.35 -5.54
C GLN A 570 16.31 22.68 -6.11
N GLU A 571 16.04 23.93 -6.42
CA GLU A 571 14.76 24.37 -6.97
C GLU A 571 14.47 23.77 -8.36
N ASN A 572 15.53 23.50 -9.14
CA ASN A 572 15.42 22.95 -10.49
C ASN A 572 15.53 21.40 -10.52
N ALA A 573 15.90 20.78 -9.40
CA ALA A 573 16.00 19.33 -9.30
C ALA A 573 14.63 18.62 -9.10
N LEU A 574 13.55 19.39 -8.95
CA LEU A 574 12.18 18.88 -8.85
C LEU A 574 11.34 19.39 -10.02
N ILE A 575 10.42 18.55 -10.49
CA ILE A 575 9.46 18.94 -11.52
C ILE A 575 8.45 19.91 -10.91
N ILE A 576 8.32 21.09 -11.49
CA ILE A 576 7.46 22.19 -11.04
C ILE A 576 6.25 22.29 -11.96
N PRO A 577 5.01 22.50 -11.44
CA PRO A 577 3.78 22.42 -12.25
C PRO A 577 3.64 23.50 -13.31
N ASP A 578 4.28 24.64 -13.14
CA ASP A 578 4.19 25.83 -14.01
C ASP A 578 5.40 26.01 -14.95
N LYS A 579 6.41 25.15 -14.84
CA LYS A 579 7.58 25.16 -15.74
C LYS A 579 7.38 24.30 -16.99
N LYS A 580 7.89 24.81 -18.12
CA LYS A 580 8.00 24.05 -19.37
C LYS A 580 9.36 23.38 -19.46
N TYR A 581 9.39 22.13 -19.84
CA TYR A 581 10.58 21.31 -20.04
C TYR A 581 10.77 20.98 -21.53
N PRO A 582 12.01 20.80 -22.05
CA PRO A 582 13.29 21.01 -21.36
C PRO A 582 13.70 22.48 -21.29
N TYR A 583 14.68 22.81 -20.43
CA TYR A 583 15.31 24.12 -20.36
C TYR A 583 16.76 23.99 -19.83
N LYS A 584 17.57 25.06 -19.97
CA LYS A 584 18.94 25.12 -19.50
C LYS A 584 19.04 25.79 -18.14
N LEU A 585 19.89 25.21 -17.26
CA LEU A 585 20.28 25.79 -15.98
C LEU A 585 21.77 26.10 -16.02
N ASN A 586 22.13 27.34 -15.75
CA ASN A 586 23.53 27.80 -15.69
C ASN A 586 23.90 28.01 -14.21
N LEU A 587 25.02 27.43 -13.78
CA LEU A 587 25.52 27.57 -12.41
C LEU A 587 27.01 27.91 -12.42
N ASP A 588 27.46 28.71 -11.44
CA ASP A 588 28.86 29.08 -11.26
C ASP A 588 29.74 27.98 -10.63
N TYR A 589 29.11 26.85 -10.26
CA TYR A 589 29.80 25.71 -9.63
C TYR A 589 29.27 24.38 -10.19
N ASN A 590 30.12 23.34 -10.14
CA ASN A 590 29.78 21.95 -10.54
C ASN A 590 28.87 21.22 -9.55
N ILE A 591 27.78 21.86 -9.11
CA ILE A 591 26.88 21.37 -8.04
C ILE A 591 26.38 19.95 -8.32
N HIS A 592 26.02 19.64 -9.58
CA HIS A 592 25.57 18.30 -9.95
C HIS A 592 26.60 17.22 -9.65
N ASP A 593 27.85 17.47 -9.99
CA ASP A 593 28.96 16.53 -9.73
C ASP A 593 29.22 16.32 -8.23
N VAL A 594 29.16 17.39 -7.45
CA VAL A 594 29.27 17.30 -5.98
C VAL A 594 28.13 16.44 -5.42
N VAL A 595 26.90 16.73 -5.81
CA VAL A 595 25.68 16.08 -5.29
C VAL A 595 25.56 14.62 -5.73
N LYS A 596 25.86 14.32 -7.00
CA LYS A 596 25.61 12.98 -7.60
C LYS A 596 26.84 12.07 -7.56
N ASN A 597 28.02 12.64 -7.77
CA ASN A 597 29.26 11.90 -8.02
C ASN A 597 30.30 12.05 -6.90
N ASN A 598 29.98 12.83 -5.86
CA ASN A 598 30.88 13.12 -4.72
C ASN A 598 32.25 13.66 -5.16
N LYS A 599 32.24 14.53 -6.20
CA LYS A 599 33.44 15.23 -6.67
C LYS A 599 33.69 16.49 -5.83
N ASN A 600 34.92 16.98 -5.88
CA ASN A 600 35.26 18.26 -5.26
C ASN A 600 34.51 19.42 -5.91
N LEU A 601 34.16 20.43 -5.12
CA LEU A 601 33.55 21.66 -5.62
C LEU A 601 34.56 22.44 -6.47
N MET A 602 34.13 22.87 -7.64
CA MET A 602 34.93 23.68 -8.56
C MET A 602 34.09 24.87 -9.05
N ASN A 603 34.70 26.04 -9.11
CA ASN A 603 34.13 27.24 -9.72
C ASN A 603 34.30 27.17 -11.23
N GLY A 604 33.36 27.69 -12.02
CA GLY A 604 33.34 27.71 -13.48
C GLY A 604 31.92 27.84 -14.03
N ASP A 605 31.78 27.99 -15.33
CA ASP A 605 30.48 28.08 -16.03
C ASP A 605 29.97 26.66 -16.32
N TYR A 606 28.99 26.22 -15.57
CA TYR A 606 28.37 24.89 -15.74
C TYR A 606 26.96 25.02 -16.30
N VAL A 607 26.72 24.36 -17.43
CA VAL A 607 25.39 24.33 -18.09
C VAL A 607 24.82 22.92 -17.98
N TYR A 608 23.57 22.85 -17.50
CA TYR A 608 22.82 21.62 -17.36
C TYR A 608 21.53 21.68 -18.15
N ASP A 609 21.24 20.60 -18.88
CA ASP A 609 19.93 20.39 -19.48
C ASP A 609 18.99 19.79 -18.41
N ILE A 610 17.91 20.52 -18.13
CA ILE A 610 16.88 20.11 -17.20
C ILE A 610 15.67 19.61 -18.00
N ASP A 611 15.30 18.35 -17.76
CA ASP A 611 14.14 17.76 -18.38
C ASP A 611 13.17 17.24 -17.32
N GLY A 612 11.91 17.10 -17.72
CA GLY A 612 10.93 16.32 -16.98
C GLY A 612 11.17 14.81 -17.19
N MET A 613 10.32 13.97 -16.63
CA MET A 613 10.32 12.55 -17.02
C MET A 613 9.96 12.40 -18.52
N PRO A 614 10.41 11.30 -19.19
CA PRO A 614 10.21 11.08 -20.63
C PRO A 614 8.77 11.20 -21.14
N LYS A 615 7.79 11.19 -20.22
CA LYS A 615 6.36 11.42 -20.50
C LYS A 615 5.82 12.61 -19.72
N SER A 616 6.67 13.58 -19.37
CA SER A 616 6.25 14.74 -18.59
C SER A 616 5.17 15.50 -19.36
N LYS A 617 3.99 15.46 -18.81
CA LYS A 617 2.90 16.32 -19.25
C LYS A 617 3.19 17.71 -18.71
N ASN A 618 3.01 18.72 -19.53
CA ASN A 618 2.91 20.08 -19.03
C ASN A 618 1.66 20.15 -18.11
N TYR A 619 1.85 20.46 -16.84
CA TYR A 619 0.73 20.57 -15.90
C TYR A 619 -0.02 21.90 -16.03
N ASN A 620 0.56 22.91 -16.71
CA ASN A 620 -0.05 24.24 -16.92
C ASN A 620 -0.56 24.88 -15.62
N GLY A 621 0.16 24.69 -14.50
CA GLY A 621 -0.25 25.19 -13.19
C GLY A 621 -1.29 24.33 -12.45
N ASP A 622 -1.75 23.21 -13.02
CA ASP A 622 -2.64 22.27 -12.31
C ASP A 622 -1.89 21.53 -11.19
N MET A 623 -1.89 22.14 -10.02
CA MET A 623 -1.22 21.67 -8.83
C MET A 623 -1.77 20.33 -8.33
N ILE A 624 -3.08 20.11 -8.46
CA ILE A 624 -3.75 18.88 -7.99
C ILE A 624 -3.28 17.70 -8.83
N LYS A 625 -3.36 17.83 -10.14
CA LYS A 625 -2.91 16.81 -11.08
C LYS A 625 -1.41 16.55 -10.95
N TRP A 626 -0.60 17.59 -10.86
CA TRP A 626 0.85 17.52 -10.63
C TRP A 626 1.19 16.73 -9.38
N CYS A 627 0.61 17.08 -8.22
CA CYS A 627 0.91 16.44 -6.97
C CYS A 627 0.46 14.97 -6.99
N ARG A 628 -0.72 14.69 -7.51
CA ARG A 628 -1.26 13.34 -7.62
C ARG A 628 -0.42 12.44 -8.54
N GLU A 629 -0.05 12.92 -9.73
CA GLU A 629 0.72 12.12 -10.68
C GLU A 629 2.17 11.88 -10.22
N LEU A 630 2.82 12.87 -9.60
CA LEU A 630 4.23 12.79 -9.23
C LEU A 630 4.46 12.29 -7.80
N TYR A 631 3.70 12.80 -6.83
CA TYR A 631 3.93 12.49 -5.41
C TYR A 631 3.03 11.37 -4.87
N TRP A 632 1.85 11.14 -5.44
CA TRP A 632 1.05 9.97 -5.09
C TRP A 632 1.38 8.77 -5.97
N TRP A 633 1.13 8.85 -7.27
CA TRP A 633 1.34 7.73 -8.19
C TRP A 633 2.82 7.46 -8.50
N GLY A 634 3.62 8.50 -8.59
CA GLY A 634 5.03 8.45 -9.00
C GLY A 634 6.05 8.40 -7.89
N ARG A 635 5.63 8.38 -6.59
CA ARG A 635 6.55 8.51 -5.45
C ARG A 635 7.61 7.40 -5.38
N LYS A 636 7.23 6.18 -5.66
CA LYS A 636 8.11 5.01 -5.57
C LYS A 636 9.21 5.01 -6.62
N GLU A 637 8.91 5.52 -7.80
CA GLU A 637 9.88 5.72 -8.90
C GLU A 637 10.65 7.03 -8.80
N GLY A 638 10.24 7.94 -7.92
CA GLY A 638 10.83 9.27 -7.80
C GLY A 638 10.51 10.19 -8.97
N ARG A 639 9.30 10.06 -9.56
CA ARG A 639 8.84 10.83 -10.74
C ARG A 639 8.79 12.34 -10.54
N TYR A 640 8.83 12.80 -9.30
CA TYR A 640 8.89 14.22 -8.95
C TYR A 640 10.27 14.86 -9.18
N LYS A 641 11.32 14.05 -9.44
CA LYS A 641 12.69 14.53 -9.69
C LYS A 641 12.88 14.87 -11.15
N SER A 642 13.47 16.03 -11.42
CA SER A 642 13.91 16.39 -12.78
C SER A 642 15.08 15.50 -13.24
N ILE A 643 15.17 15.29 -14.54
CA ILE A 643 16.34 14.68 -15.16
C ILE A 643 17.33 15.82 -15.44
N ILE A 644 18.48 15.78 -14.81
CA ILE A 644 19.57 16.76 -14.98
C ILE A 644 20.74 16.07 -15.66
N ARG A 645 21.16 16.63 -16.79
CA ARG A 645 22.31 16.15 -17.58
C ARG A 645 23.32 17.27 -17.76
N SER A 646 24.58 16.93 -17.70
CA SER A 646 25.65 17.83 -18.08
C SER A 646 25.57 18.12 -19.57
N TYR A 647 25.76 19.36 -20.00
CA TYR A 647 25.71 19.74 -21.43
C TYR A 647 26.81 19.03 -22.26
N ASN A 648 27.86 18.53 -21.61
CA ASN A 648 28.99 17.84 -22.23
C ASN A 648 28.95 16.32 -22.09
N ASP A 649 27.89 15.77 -21.47
CA ASP A 649 27.60 14.34 -21.42
C ASP A 649 26.62 13.98 -22.57
#